data_47c8ce0d55e94680b7c856ab013f2dde
#
_entry.id   47c8ce0d55e94680b7c856ab013f2dde
#
_cell.length_a   1.000
_cell.length_b   1.000
_cell.length_c   1.000
_cell.angle_alpha   90.00
_cell.angle_beta   90.00
_cell.angle_gamma   90.00
#
_symmetry.space_group_name_H-M   'P 1'
#
loop_
_entity.id
_entity.type
_entity.pdbx_description
1 polymer ?
#
loop_
_entity_poly.entity_id
_entity_poly.type
_entity_poly.pdbx_seq_one_letter_code
_entity_poly.pdbx_strand_id
1 'polypeptide(L)'
;MLEYFFKPKSVCLIGASKNPEKLGFKILKNIIDGKYNGKIFPVNPNADTILNLRCYKNISEIPDLVDLAVIVIPSDYVCDVAEECGKKGVKGLIVISAGFKETGEEGKKKEERLKEIVQKYKMRLIGPNCLGVIDTKNKLNASFAFEMPPEGEISFITQSGALGTAILDWSIKENIGLSKFISFGNKADVNEIDLIEELGNDPNTNVILLYIEGVSDGKKLIDIGKKVSIKKPIIVVKGGKTEKGIKTVSSHTGSLSGSDIAFDAAVEQSGMIRAKTVEELFDLSLIFSYQPILKGENIGIVTNAGGPSVMAVDMIEEIGLKLAEFSPQTIEKLKSFLPSASNVYNPVDILGDAKADRYEKAIECVISDENVDGIMIILTPQITTQIEEVAESIVRKSKQYDKPIITCFMGGKRVEQGIKILKENKIPNYFFPERGITSFKAMSDYRKGIEKKLRGKIIKFKVEVEKVKEKIEYLREQKIEIIGDIEGREILSLYGINVINSFLAKNQDECEKFLKENKGIYVMKLVSPDIIHKTEAGGIRLNITEAEEGKKAFLEIINSAKKYKPDAEIKGVQIQPMIKEGIEVIIGVSKDIQFGHLIMFGLGGIYVELLKDVSFRIIPITDIDAENMINEIKTVKILKGFRNMPKMDINSIKETLLKVSQLVSDFPIIKEMDINPLIVREKGCIAIDVRFGFEFN
;
A
#
# COMPACT_ATOMS: atom_id res chain seq x y z
N MET A 1 -20.22 -6.88 12.71
CA MET A 1 -21.30 -6.51 11.76
C MET A 1 -21.51 -7.49 10.60
N LEU A 2 -20.51 -8.31 10.28
CA LEU A 2 -20.57 -9.29 9.17
C LEU A 2 -20.58 -10.75 9.64
N GLU A 3 -20.86 -10.99 10.92
CA GLU A 3 -20.79 -12.32 11.56
C GLU A 3 -21.63 -13.39 10.83
N TYR A 4 -22.78 -13.02 10.28
CA TYR A 4 -23.66 -13.97 9.56
C TYR A 4 -23.10 -14.44 8.22
N PHE A 5 -22.04 -13.87 7.68
CA PHE A 5 -21.32 -14.42 6.52
C PHE A 5 -20.38 -15.55 6.93
N PHE A 6 -19.89 -15.53 8.16
CA PHE A 6 -18.86 -16.44 8.64
C PHE A 6 -19.42 -17.48 9.62
N LYS A 7 -20.40 -17.08 10.43
CA LYS A 7 -20.98 -17.91 11.49
C LYS A 7 -22.52 -17.90 11.47
N PRO A 8 -23.16 -18.12 10.31
CA PRO A 8 -24.62 -18.20 10.25
C PRO A 8 -25.11 -19.42 11.00
N LYS A 9 -26.32 -19.37 11.53
CA LYS A 9 -27.03 -20.55 12.11
C LYS A 9 -27.77 -21.35 11.04
N SER A 10 -28.05 -20.71 9.90
CA SER A 10 -28.76 -21.31 8.77
C SER A 10 -28.31 -20.70 7.45
N VAL A 11 -28.16 -21.56 6.44
CA VAL A 11 -27.77 -21.18 5.07
C VAL A 11 -28.83 -21.67 4.10
N CYS A 12 -29.31 -20.78 3.24
CA CYS A 12 -30.15 -21.10 2.09
C CYS A 12 -29.32 -21.02 0.82
N LEU A 13 -29.38 -22.05 -0.03
CA LEU A 13 -28.76 -22.02 -1.37
C LEU A 13 -29.84 -21.93 -2.45
N ILE A 14 -29.98 -20.77 -3.06
CA ILE A 14 -30.93 -20.46 -4.14
C ILE A 14 -30.28 -20.74 -5.49
N GLY A 15 -30.86 -21.66 -6.25
CA GLY A 15 -30.27 -22.22 -7.46
C GLY A 15 -29.55 -23.55 -7.20
N ALA A 16 -29.85 -24.24 -6.10
CA ALA A 16 -29.37 -25.60 -5.85
C ALA A 16 -29.75 -26.52 -7.00
N SER A 17 -28.95 -27.54 -7.30
CA SER A 17 -29.16 -28.41 -8.48
C SER A 17 -28.91 -29.88 -8.15
N LYS A 18 -29.64 -30.79 -8.84
CA LYS A 18 -29.34 -32.23 -8.84
C LYS A 18 -28.19 -32.61 -9.79
N ASN A 19 -27.87 -31.72 -10.75
CA ASN A 19 -26.84 -31.99 -11.74
C ASN A 19 -25.45 -31.66 -11.20
N PRO A 20 -24.53 -32.64 -11.10
CA PRO A 20 -23.18 -32.46 -10.57
C PRO A 20 -22.33 -31.43 -11.32
N GLU A 21 -22.60 -31.17 -12.58
CA GLU A 21 -21.87 -30.21 -13.41
C GLU A 21 -22.25 -28.74 -13.11
N LYS A 22 -23.40 -28.51 -12.45
CA LYS A 22 -23.87 -27.16 -12.15
C LYS A 22 -23.26 -26.63 -10.85
N LEU A 23 -22.96 -25.34 -10.81
CA LEU A 23 -22.40 -24.64 -9.63
C LEU A 23 -23.27 -24.84 -8.38
N GLY A 24 -24.61 -24.79 -8.52
CA GLY A 24 -25.51 -25.00 -7.39
C GLY A 24 -25.42 -26.39 -6.74
N PHE A 25 -25.00 -27.42 -7.47
CA PHE A 25 -24.68 -28.73 -6.90
C PHE A 25 -23.34 -28.67 -6.14
N LYS A 26 -22.31 -28.11 -6.79
CA LYS A 26 -20.96 -28.06 -6.22
C LYS A 26 -20.93 -27.27 -4.90
N ILE A 27 -21.61 -26.11 -4.86
CA ILE A 27 -21.71 -25.28 -3.63
C ILE A 27 -22.45 -26.03 -2.52
N LEU A 28 -23.60 -26.67 -2.83
CA LEU A 28 -24.34 -27.44 -1.82
C LEU A 28 -23.48 -28.57 -1.27
N LYS A 29 -22.78 -29.28 -2.14
CA LYS A 29 -21.85 -30.35 -1.78
C LYS A 29 -20.72 -29.81 -0.88
N ASN A 30 -20.14 -28.66 -1.21
CA ASN A 30 -19.07 -28.03 -0.42
C ASN A 30 -19.55 -27.66 1.01
N ILE A 31 -20.77 -27.14 1.15
CA ILE A 31 -21.34 -26.84 2.48
C ILE A 31 -21.51 -28.13 3.30
N ILE A 32 -21.98 -29.21 2.68
CA ILE A 32 -22.18 -30.52 3.33
C ILE A 32 -20.84 -31.18 3.66
N ASP A 33 -19.94 -31.29 2.70
CA ASP A 33 -18.61 -31.93 2.85
C ASP A 33 -17.75 -31.17 3.85
N GLY A 34 -17.89 -29.85 3.94
CA GLY A 34 -17.27 -29.00 4.98
C GLY A 34 -17.74 -29.32 6.38
N LYS A 35 -18.79 -30.13 6.55
CA LYS A 35 -19.41 -30.49 7.85
C LYS A 35 -19.93 -29.26 8.60
N TYR A 36 -20.54 -28.33 7.87
CA TYR A 36 -21.20 -27.17 8.46
C TYR A 36 -22.28 -27.60 9.45
N ASN A 37 -22.26 -27.04 10.67
CA ASN A 37 -23.12 -27.48 11.77
C ASN A 37 -24.51 -26.80 11.79
N GLY A 38 -24.75 -25.79 10.93
CA GLY A 38 -26.05 -25.09 10.87
C GLY A 38 -27.05 -25.80 9.96
N LYS A 39 -28.25 -25.23 9.89
CA LYS A 39 -29.30 -25.73 8.98
C LYS A 39 -28.98 -25.35 7.52
N ILE A 40 -29.21 -26.27 6.60
CA ILE A 40 -29.00 -26.09 5.17
C ILE A 40 -30.34 -26.23 4.43
N PHE A 41 -30.69 -25.21 3.64
CA PHE A 41 -31.98 -25.16 2.92
C PHE A 41 -31.72 -25.01 1.41
N PRO A 42 -31.67 -26.09 0.62
CA PRO A 42 -31.65 -26.00 -0.84
C PRO A 42 -32.95 -25.41 -1.37
N VAL A 43 -32.88 -24.50 -2.34
CA VAL A 43 -34.03 -23.90 -3.03
C VAL A 43 -33.91 -24.14 -4.53
N ASN A 44 -34.88 -24.83 -5.10
CA ASN A 44 -35.04 -25.06 -6.53
C ASN A 44 -36.50 -25.38 -6.85
N PRO A 45 -37.19 -24.64 -7.76
CA PRO A 45 -38.61 -24.88 -8.09
C PRO A 45 -38.90 -26.25 -8.68
N ASN A 46 -37.89 -26.94 -9.24
CA ASN A 46 -38.02 -28.19 -9.97
C ASN A 46 -37.49 -29.42 -9.21
N ALA A 47 -37.27 -29.32 -7.90
CA ALA A 47 -36.74 -30.42 -7.10
C ALA A 47 -37.43 -30.51 -5.73
N ASP A 48 -37.66 -31.73 -5.25
CA ASP A 48 -38.19 -31.96 -3.88
C ASP A 48 -37.06 -32.34 -2.92
N THR A 49 -35.98 -32.94 -3.43
CA THR A 49 -34.80 -33.34 -2.65
C THR A 49 -33.52 -33.15 -3.47
N ILE A 50 -32.44 -32.71 -2.84
CA ILE A 50 -31.11 -32.63 -3.42
C ILE A 50 -30.09 -33.06 -2.36
N LEU A 51 -29.18 -33.98 -2.67
CA LEU A 51 -28.17 -34.54 -1.75
C LEU A 51 -28.78 -34.97 -0.39
N ASN A 52 -29.94 -35.64 -0.42
CA ASN A 52 -30.71 -36.10 0.74
C ASN A 52 -31.28 -34.98 1.63
N LEU A 53 -31.21 -33.71 1.20
CA LEU A 53 -31.86 -32.60 1.89
C LEU A 53 -33.18 -32.26 1.22
N ARG A 54 -34.22 -31.93 2.03
CA ARG A 54 -35.48 -31.38 1.53
C ARG A 54 -35.19 -30.09 0.76
N CYS A 55 -35.72 -29.99 -0.45
CA CYS A 55 -35.62 -28.80 -1.28
C CYS A 55 -36.94 -28.04 -1.28
N TYR A 56 -36.86 -26.72 -1.21
CA TYR A 56 -38.01 -25.81 -1.20
C TYR A 56 -38.16 -25.16 -2.59
N LYS A 57 -39.40 -24.84 -2.99
CA LYS A 57 -39.66 -24.21 -4.31
C LYS A 57 -39.15 -22.77 -4.36
N ASN A 58 -39.29 -22.05 -3.24
CA ASN A 58 -38.82 -20.68 -3.03
C ASN A 58 -38.43 -20.46 -1.57
N ILE A 59 -37.80 -19.34 -1.24
CA ILE A 59 -37.32 -19.05 0.10
C ILE A 59 -38.46 -18.84 1.12
N SER A 60 -39.62 -18.38 0.64
CA SER A 60 -40.76 -18.11 1.54
C SER A 60 -41.36 -19.40 2.13
N GLU A 61 -41.22 -20.56 1.45
CA GLU A 61 -41.68 -21.85 1.95
C GLU A 61 -40.81 -22.45 3.06
N ILE A 62 -39.60 -21.92 3.29
CA ILE A 62 -38.73 -22.38 4.38
C ILE A 62 -39.38 -22.00 5.71
N PRO A 63 -39.68 -22.97 6.59
CA PRO A 63 -40.37 -22.66 7.85
C PRO A 63 -39.52 -21.92 8.88
N ASP A 64 -38.21 -22.09 8.79
CA ASP A 64 -37.21 -21.53 9.71
C ASP A 64 -36.74 -20.12 9.30
N LEU A 65 -36.07 -19.44 10.21
CA LEU A 65 -35.31 -18.24 9.91
C LEU A 65 -34.06 -18.60 9.08
N VAL A 66 -33.70 -17.74 8.15
CA VAL A 66 -32.52 -17.87 7.31
C VAL A 66 -31.59 -16.71 7.56
N ASP A 67 -30.37 -16.97 8.06
CA ASP A 67 -29.38 -15.94 8.32
C ASP A 67 -28.65 -15.51 7.03
N LEU A 68 -28.23 -16.50 6.21
CA LEU A 68 -27.44 -16.31 4.99
C LEU A 68 -28.09 -16.97 3.78
N ALA A 69 -28.26 -16.22 2.71
CA ALA A 69 -28.66 -16.75 1.41
C ALA A 69 -27.51 -16.67 0.40
N VAL A 70 -27.18 -17.79 -0.22
CA VAL A 70 -26.23 -17.92 -1.32
C VAL A 70 -27.02 -18.02 -2.63
N ILE A 71 -26.81 -17.09 -3.54
CA ILE A 71 -27.59 -16.97 -4.79
C ILE A 71 -26.72 -17.32 -5.98
N VAL A 72 -27.13 -18.34 -6.75
CA VAL A 72 -26.43 -18.84 -7.94
C VAL A 72 -27.44 -19.15 -9.06
N ILE A 73 -28.11 -18.11 -9.54
CA ILE A 73 -29.11 -18.12 -10.61
C ILE A 73 -28.77 -17.08 -11.68
N PRO A 74 -29.39 -17.09 -12.88
CA PRO A 74 -29.15 -16.04 -13.87
C PRO A 74 -29.43 -14.64 -13.32
N SER A 75 -28.60 -13.65 -13.71
CA SER A 75 -28.62 -12.29 -13.14
C SER A 75 -29.98 -11.59 -13.22
N ASP A 76 -30.79 -11.92 -14.23
CA ASP A 76 -32.10 -11.31 -14.44
C ASP A 76 -33.10 -11.58 -13.32
N TYR A 77 -32.93 -12.69 -12.59
CA TYR A 77 -33.82 -13.10 -11.49
C TYR A 77 -33.25 -12.72 -10.10
N VAL A 78 -32.00 -12.29 -10.01
CA VAL A 78 -31.33 -12.07 -8.71
C VAL A 78 -32.01 -10.98 -7.90
N CYS A 79 -32.41 -9.87 -8.52
CA CYS A 79 -33.07 -8.76 -7.82
C CYS A 79 -34.42 -9.19 -7.20
N ASP A 80 -35.22 -9.93 -7.94
CA ASP A 80 -36.53 -10.37 -7.44
C ASP A 80 -36.38 -11.38 -6.29
N VAL A 81 -35.41 -12.29 -6.39
CA VAL A 81 -35.06 -13.23 -5.32
C VAL A 81 -34.47 -12.52 -4.09
N ALA A 82 -33.64 -11.48 -4.30
CA ALA A 82 -33.14 -10.66 -3.20
C ALA A 82 -34.26 -9.91 -2.46
N GLU A 83 -35.29 -9.46 -3.16
CA GLU A 83 -36.50 -8.88 -2.57
C GLU A 83 -37.26 -9.91 -1.71
N GLU A 84 -37.37 -11.17 -2.17
CA GLU A 84 -37.96 -12.27 -1.38
C GLU A 84 -37.12 -12.60 -0.13
N CYS A 85 -35.79 -12.61 -0.26
CA CYS A 85 -34.87 -12.77 0.87
C CYS A 85 -35.08 -11.68 1.92
N GLY A 86 -35.22 -10.42 1.49
CA GLY A 86 -35.46 -9.28 2.37
C GLY A 86 -36.79 -9.43 3.12
N LYS A 87 -37.88 -9.81 2.44
CA LYS A 87 -39.20 -10.09 3.08
C LYS A 87 -39.13 -11.24 4.08
N LYS A 88 -38.29 -12.23 3.85
CA LYS A 88 -38.04 -13.37 4.74
C LYS A 88 -37.21 -12.98 5.99
N GLY A 89 -36.54 -11.82 5.96
CA GLY A 89 -35.68 -11.32 7.03
C GLY A 89 -34.25 -11.87 7.02
N VAL A 90 -33.75 -12.30 5.86
CA VAL A 90 -32.36 -12.70 5.67
C VAL A 90 -31.43 -11.53 6.04
N LYS A 91 -30.28 -11.83 6.65
CA LYS A 91 -29.29 -10.82 7.08
C LYS A 91 -28.18 -10.62 6.07
N GLY A 92 -27.69 -11.69 5.45
CA GLY A 92 -26.58 -11.66 4.49
C GLY A 92 -26.92 -12.35 3.17
N LEU A 93 -26.46 -11.73 2.08
CA LEU A 93 -26.54 -12.30 0.73
C LEU A 93 -25.11 -12.53 0.21
N ILE A 94 -24.85 -13.71 -0.37
CA ILE A 94 -23.68 -13.96 -1.20
C ILE A 94 -24.19 -14.17 -2.63
N VAL A 95 -23.93 -13.24 -3.55
CA VAL A 95 -24.36 -13.33 -4.93
C VAL A 95 -23.20 -13.76 -5.80
N ILE A 96 -23.20 -15.06 -6.15
CA ILE A 96 -22.15 -15.68 -7.00
C ILE A 96 -22.37 -15.31 -8.46
N SER A 97 -23.61 -15.13 -8.87
CA SER A 97 -24.01 -14.81 -10.24
C SER A 97 -23.26 -13.61 -10.82
N ALA A 98 -22.77 -13.75 -12.03
CA ALA A 98 -22.23 -12.69 -12.89
C ALA A 98 -23.33 -12.06 -13.75
N GLY A 99 -23.03 -10.98 -14.49
CA GLY A 99 -23.97 -10.26 -15.35
C GLY A 99 -24.44 -8.94 -14.76
N PHE A 100 -23.57 -8.30 -13.99
CA PHE A 100 -23.76 -6.99 -13.33
C PHE A 100 -22.83 -5.92 -13.96
N LYS A 101 -22.32 -4.98 -13.20
CA LYS A 101 -21.55 -3.83 -13.75
C LYS A 101 -20.36 -4.21 -14.63
N GLU A 102 -19.80 -5.40 -14.47
CA GLU A 102 -18.72 -5.92 -15.32
C GLU A 102 -19.16 -6.16 -16.78
N THR A 103 -20.47 -6.20 -17.05
CA THR A 103 -21.03 -6.36 -18.40
C THR A 103 -21.47 -5.05 -19.04
N GLY A 104 -21.19 -3.90 -18.41
CA GLY A 104 -21.51 -2.56 -18.92
C GLY A 104 -22.77 -1.95 -18.33
N GLU A 105 -23.38 -0.96 -19.02
CA GLU A 105 -24.44 -0.11 -18.46
C GLU A 105 -25.71 -0.86 -18.02
N GLU A 106 -26.14 -1.87 -18.76
CA GLU A 106 -27.29 -2.69 -18.39
C GLU A 106 -27.03 -3.46 -17.08
N GLY A 107 -25.84 -4.06 -16.98
CA GLY A 107 -25.43 -4.75 -15.77
C GLY A 107 -25.25 -3.81 -14.57
N LYS A 108 -24.80 -2.59 -14.80
CA LYS A 108 -24.69 -1.55 -13.78
C LYS A 108 -26.05 -1.18 -13.20
N LYS A 109 -27.08 -1.00 -14.03
CA LYS A 109 -28.46 -0.75 -13.57
C LYS A 109 -28.99 -1.88 -12.68
N LYS A 110 -28.69 -3.16 -13.06
CA LYS A 110 -29.05 -4.32 -12.23
C LYS A 110 -28.36 -4.28 -10.86
N GLU A 111 -27.07 -3.92 -10.83
CA GLU A 111 -26.31 -3.82 -9.58
C GLU A 111 -26.84 -2.69 -8.69
N GLU A 112 -27.21 -1.55 -9.26
CA GLU A 112 -27.82 -0.43 -8.52
C GLU A 112 -29.18 -0.84 -7.91
N ARG A 113 -30.05 -1.50 -8.69
CA ARG A 113 -31.31 -2.05 -8.17
C ARG A 113 -31.08 -3.04 -7.02
N LEU A 114 -30.07 -3.91 -7.15
CA LEU A 114 -29.71 -4.86 -6.09
C LEU A 114 -29.27 -4.15 -4.81
N LYS A 115 -28.48 -3.09 -4.93
CA LYS A 115 -28.08 -2.23 -3.78
C LYS A 115 -29.27 -1.59 -3.09
N GLU A 116 -30.21 -1.04 -3.84
CA GLU A 116 -31.43 -0.44 -3.29
C GLU A 116 -32.25 -1.46 -2.48
N ILE A 117 -32.38 -2.70 -2.96
CA ILE A 117 -33.05 -3.79 -2.26
C ILE A 117 -32.33 -4.14 -0.97
N VAL A 118 -31.01 -4.31 -1.02
CA VAL A 118 -30.17 -4.60 0.14
C VAL A 118 -30.32 -3.53 1.22
N GLN A 119 -30.30 -2.25 0.83
CA GLN A 119 -30.49 -1.11 1.74
C GLN A 119 -31.92 -1.08 2.34
N LYS A 120 -32.94 -1.27 1.51
CA LYS A 120 -34.35 -1.28 1.90
C LYS A 120 -34.63 -2.27 3.03
N TYR A 121 -34.05 -3.48 2.94
CA TYR A 121 -34.25 -4.54 3.92
C TYR A 121 -33.15 -4.62 4.98
N LYS A 122 -32.19 -3.70 4.97
CA LYS A 122 -31.03 -3.66 5.89
C LYS A 122 -30.23 -4.97 5.88
N MET A 123 -30.14 -5.61 4.73
CA MET A 123 -29.26 -6.76 4.50
C MET A 123 -27.84 -6.28 4.21
N ARG A 124 -26.87 -7.19 4.23
CA ARG A 124 -25.53 -6.94 3.69
C ARG A 124 -25.29 -7.91 2.53
N LEU A 125 -24.42 -7.50 1.57
CA LEU A 125 -24.19 -8.23 0.35
C LEU A 125 -22.69 -8.41 0.07
N ILE A 126 -22.23 -9.66 -0.13
CA ILE A 126 -20.94 -9.99 -0.73
C ILE A 126 -21.16 -10.35 -2.20
N GLY A 127 -20.39 -9.73 -3.09
CA GLY A 127 -20.54 -9.86 -4.54
C GLY A 127 -21.22 -8.63 -5.15
N PRO A 128 -21.96 -8.76 -6.26
CA PRO A 128 -22.10 -9.94 -7.11
C PRO A 128 -20.82 -10.35 -7.83
N ASN A 129 -20.88 -11.39 -8.67
CA ASN A 129 -19.73 -11.87 -9.46
C ASN A 129 -18.56 -12.28 -8.57
N CYS A 130 -18.79 -13.14 -7.59
CA CYS A 130 -17.79 -13.58 -6.63
C CYS A 130 -17.66 -15.11 -6.55
N LEU A 131 -16.55 -15.62 -6.05
CA LEU A 131 -16.34 -17.05 -5.80
C LEU A 131 -17.14 -17.54 -4.59
N GLY A 132 -17.37 -16.67 -3.61
CA GLY A 132 -18.03 -16.98 -2.34
C GLY A 132 -17.12 -16.82 -1.12
N VAL A 133 -17.54 -17.43 -0.02
CA VAL A 133 -16.90 -17.29 1.30
C VAL A 133 -16.62 -18.67 1.89
N ILE A 134 -15.45 -18.81 2.53
CA ILE A 134 -15.07 -19.98 3.33
C ILE A 134 -14.68 -19.50 4.73
N ASP A 135 -15.17 -20.19 5.75
CA ASP A 135 -14.72 -20.08 7.15
C ASP A 135 -14.36 -21.49 7.64
N THR A 136 -13.07 -21.76 7.79
CA THR A 136 -12.58 -23.10 8.14
C THR A 136 -12.92 -23.48 9.57
N LYS A 137 -12.90 -22.50 10.49
CA LYS A 137 -13.23 -22.71 11.91
C LYS A 137 -14.69 -23.10 12.13
N ASN A 138 -15.59 -22.44 11.41
CA ASN A 138 -17.02 -22.73 11.45
C ASN A 138 -17.43 -23.78 10.39
N LYS A 139 -16.46 -24.35 9.66
CA LYS A 139 -16.66 -25.41 8.65
C LYS A 139 -17.65 -25.03 7.55
N LEU A 140 -17.76 -23.73 7.27
CA LEU A 140 -18.61 -23.21 6.20
C LEU A 140 -17.78 -23.06 4.91
N ASN A 141 -18.19 -23.76 3.85
CA ASN A 141 -17.70 -23.53 2.50
C ASN A 141 -18.86 -23.12 1.59
N ALA A 142 -19.23 -21.84 1.65
CA ALA A 142 -20.26 -21.23 0.80
C ALA A 142 -19.65 -20.67 -0.48
N SER A 143 -18.88 -21.50 -1.20
CA SER A 143 -18.18 -21.13 -2.41
C SER A 143 -18.20 -22.29 -3.43
N PHE A 144 -17.82 -21.98 -4.69
CA PHE A 144 -17.58 -23.01 -5.69
C PHE A 144 -16.09 -23.38 -5.83
N ALA A 145 -15.29 -23.17 -4.77
CA ALA A 145 -13.94 -23.71 -4.67
C ALA A 145 -13.93 -25.24 -4.75
N PHE A 146 -12.76 -25.81 -5.09
CA PHE A 146 -12.65 -27.26 -5.28
C PHE A 146 -12.88 -28.01 -3.96
N GLU A 147 -12.25 -27.58 -2.87
CA GLU A 147 -12.39 -28.17 -1.53
C GLU A 147 -12.11 -27.15 -0.42
N MET A 148 -12.28 -27.57 0.85
CA MET A 148 -11.98 -26.77 2.02
C MET A 148 -10.44 -26.68 2.23
N PRO A 149 -9.85 -25.47 2.36
CA PRO A 149 -8.44 -25.36 2.73
C PRO A 149 -8.19 -25.82 4.17
N PRO A 150 -6.93 -26.14 4.53
CA PRO A 150 -6.57 -26.43 5.92
C PRO A 150 -6.96 -25.31 6.88
N GLU A 151 -7.36 -25.66 8.10
CA GLU A 151 -7.62 -24.67 9.16
C GLU A 151 -6.33 -23.97 9.58
N GLY A 152 -6.36 -22.63 9.71
CA GLY A 152 -5.23 -21.81 10.12
C GLY A 152 -5.62 -20.41 10.57
N GLU A 153 -4.67 -19.49 10.53
CA GLU A 153 -4.79 -18.15 11.12
C GLU A 153 -4.66 -17.02 10.10
N ILE A 154 -4.60 -17.35 8.80
CA ILE A 154 -4.48 -16.40 7.70
C ILE A 154 -5.86 -16.17 7.09
N SER A 155 -6.31 -14.93 7.00
CA SER A 155 -7.49 -14.57 6.21
C SER A 155 -7.08 -14.00 4.87
N PHE A 156 -7.69 -14.48 3.79
CA PHE A 156 -7.44 -14.00 2.45
C PHE A 156 -8.69 -13.37 1.81
N ILE A 157 -8.58 -12.09 1.48
CA ILE A 157 -9.60 -11.30 0.80
C ILE A 157 -9.17 -11.10 -0.65
N THR A 158 -10.03 -11.43 -1.62
CA THR A 158 -9.69 -11.26 -3.04
C THR A 158 -10.83 -10.66 -3.84
N GLN A 159 -10.49 -9.70 -4.70
CA GLN A 159 -11.41 -9.15 -5.69
C GLN A 159 -11.53 -10.05 -6.92
N SER A 160 -10.50 -10.87 -7.21
CA SER A 160 -10.48 -11.81 -8.33
C SER A 160 -10.89 -13.22 -7.90
N GLY A 161 -11.99 -13.73 -8.46
CA GLY A 161 -12.43 -15.11 -8.24
C GLY A 161 -11.43 -16.14 -8.80
N ALA A 162 -10.94 -15.92 -10.03
CA ALA A 162 -10.00 -16.83 -10.69
C ALA A 162 -8.66 -16.93 -9.94
N LEU A 163 -8.10 -15.81 -9.50
CA LEU A 163 -6.89 -15.82 -8.65
C LEU A 163 -7.18 -16.51 -7.33
N GLY A 164 -8.37 -16.28 -6.75
CA GLY A 164 -8.79 -16.94 -5.51
C GLY A 164 -8.80 -18.45 -5.61
N THR A 165 -9.32 -19.04 -6.70
CA THR A 165 -9.30 -20.49 -6.91
C THR A 165 -7.88 -21.05 -6.99
N ALA A 166 -6.98 -20.39 -7.74
CA ALA A 166 -5.60 -20.82 -7.86
C ALA A 166 -4.86 -20.78 -6.50
N ILE A 167 -5.13 -19.75 -5.71
CA ILE A 167 -4.56 -19.57 -4.37
C ILE A 167 -5.08 -20.63 -3.39
N LEU A 168 -6.36 -20.95 -3.43
CA LEU A 168 -6.93 -22.02 -2.59
C LEU A 168 -6.30 -23.38 -2.93
N ASP A 169 -6.18 -23.74 -4.20
CA ASP A 169 -5.52 -24.98 -4.63
C ASP A 169 -4.06 -25.04 -4.17
N TRP A 170 -3.34 -23.92 -4.31
CA TRP A 170 -1.96 -23.83 -3.85
C TRP A 170 -1.85 -23.90 -2.30
N SER A 171 -2.76 -23.27 -1.56
CA SER A 171 -2.77 -23.32 -0.09
C SER A 171 -2.95 -24.74 0.44
N ILE A 172 -3.79 -25.55 -0.24
CA ILE A 172 -4.01 -26.95 0.08
C ILE A 172 -2.72 -27.76 -0.17
N LYS A 173 -2.13 -27.59 -1.37
CA LYS A 173 -0.88 -28.27 -1.74
C LYS A 173 0.27 -27.96 -0.78
N GLU A 174 0.42 -26.69 -0.40
CA GLU A 174 1.51 -26.23 0.47
C GLU A 174 1.18 -26.36 1.96
N ASN A 175 -0.01 -26.87 2.30
CA ASN A 175 -0.55 -27.00 3.65
C ASN A 175 -0.55 -25.67 4.42
N ILE A 176 -0.91 -24.59 3.73
CA ILE A 176 -1.05 -23.24 4.33
C ILE A 176 -2.46 -23.09 4.87
N GLY A 177 -2.57 -23.01 6.18
CA GLY A 177 -3.87 -22.92 6.85
C GLY A 177 -4.51 -21.53 6.72
N LEU A 178 -5.78 -21.50 6.29
CA LEU A 178 -6.58 -20.29 6.25
C LEU A 178 -7.61 -20.30 7.40
N SER A 179 -7.87 -19.12 8.00
CA SER A 179 -9.02 -18.92 8.88
C SER A 179 -10.26 -18.62 8.05
N LYS A 180 -10.12 -17.69 7.11
CA LYS A 180 -11.18 -17.30 6.18
C LYS A 180 -10.64 -17.06 4.77
N PHE A 181 -11.51 -17.32 3.80
CA PHE A 181 -11.33 -16.91 2.42
C PHE A 181 -12.58 -16.14 1.98
N ILE A 182 -12.40 -14.94 1.42
CA ILE A 182 -13.50 -14.08 0.99
C ILE A 182 -13.21 -13.57 -0.42
N SER A 183 -14.02 -14.02 -1.39
CA SER A 183 -14.05 -13.39 -2.70
C SER A 183 -15.23 -12.44 -2.74
N PHE A 184 -14.98 -11.15 -2.89
CA PHE A 184 -16.02 -10.12 -2.81
C PHE A 184 -16.41 -9.50 -4.16
N GLY A 185 -15.84 -9.98 -5.28
CA GLY A 185 -16.24 -9.69 -6.66
C GLY A 185 -16.40 -8.21 -6.95
N ASN A 186 -17.60 -7.81 -7.41
CA ASN A 186 -17.91 -6.44 -7.77
C ASN A 186 -17.98 -5.46 -6.59
N LYS A 187 -18.00 -5.94 -5.35
CA LYS A 187 -18.10 -5.15 -4.12
C LYS A 187 -19.23 -4.10 -4.14
N ALA A 188 -20.42 -4.60 -4.44
CA ALA A 188 -21.60 -3.72 -4.56
C ALA A 188 -22.02 -3.10 -3.22
N ASP A 189 -21.82 -3.79 -2.08
CA ASP A 189 -22.07 -3.32 -0.73
C ASP A 189 -20.84 -3.55 0.16
N VAL A 190 -20.59 -4.80 0.59
CA VAL A 190 -19.41 -5.13 1.40
C VAL A 190 -18.15 -4.98 0.55
N ASN A 191 -17.20 -4.21 1.06
CA ASN A 191 -15.96 -3.88 0.39
C ASN A 191 -14.73 -4.23 1.25
N GLU A 192 -13.54 -3.91 0.75
CA GLU A 192 -12.27 -4.17 1.42
C GLU A 192 -12.18 -3.55 2.82
N ILE A 193 -12.79 -2.37 3.01
CA ILE A 193 -12.74 -1.63 4.29
C ILE A 193 -13.55 -2.36 5.35
N ASP A 194 -14.78 -2.76 5.02
CA ASP A 194 -15.66 -3.53 5.90
C ASP A 194 -14.99 -4.86 6.31
N LEU A 195 -14.36 -5.54 5.35
CA LEU A 195 -13.72 -6.83 5.58
C LEU A 195 -12.45 -6.70 6.44
N ILE A 196 -11.62 -5.68 6.23
CA ILE A 196 -10.45 -5.40 7.07
C ILE A 196 -10.90 -5.12 8.51
N GLU A 197 -11.96 -4.34 8.71
CA GLU A 197 -12.48 -4.03 10.05
C GLU A 197 -13.00 -5.30 10.75
N GLU A 198 -13.76 -6.13 10.06
CA GLU A 198 -14.30 -7.39 10.60
C GLU A 198 -13.17 -8.36 10.98
N LEU A 199 -12.22 -8.59 10.07
CA LEU A 199 -11.09 -9.49 10.29
C LEU A 199 -10.07 -8.94 11.30
N GLY A 200 -9.95 -7.63 11.41
CA GLY A 200 -9.16 -6.97 12.43
C GLY A 200 -9.61 -7.30 13.85
N ASN A 201 -10.90 -7.60 14.03
CA ASN A 201 -11.49 -7.98 15.31
C ASN A 201 -11.71 -9.50 15.46
N ASP A 202 -11.48 -10.29 14.40
CA ASP A 202 -11.66 -11.75 14.45
C ASP A 202 -10.53 -12.44 15.22
N PRO A 203 -10.81 -13.17 16.32
CA PRO A 203 -9.77 -13.83 17.12
C PRO A 203 -9.08 -15.00 16.39
N ASN A 204 -9.66 -15.52 15.31
CA ASN A 204 -9.10 -16.62 14.54
C ASN A 204 -8.18 -16.14 13.38
N THR A 205 -8.05 -14.83 13.21
CA THR A 205 -7.21 -14.23 12.14
C THR A 205 -6.01 -13.53 12.76
N ASN A 206 -4.79 -13.96 12.42
CA ASN A 206 -3.56 -13.30 12.83
C ASN A 206 -2.99 -12.41 11.73
N VAL A 207 -3.18 -12.78 10.46
CA VAL A 207 -2.69 -12.05 9.29
C VAL A 207 -3.82 -11.89 8.28
N ILE A 208 -3.93 -10.69 7.70
CA ILE A 208 -4.91 -10.38 6.65
C ILE A 208 -4.17 -10.18 5.34
N LEU A 209 -4.50 -10.99 4.35
CA LEU A 209 -4.00 -10.88 2.98
C LEU A 209 -5.05 -10.24 2.09
N LEU A 210 -4.63 -9.30 1.24
CA LEU A 210 -5.49 -8.64 0.26
C LEU A 210 -4.95 -8.78 -1.16
N TYR A 211 -5.82 -9.19 -2.08
CA TYR A 211 -5.66 -8.91 -3.50
C TYR A 211 -6.75 -7.95 -3.94
N ILE A 212 -6.37 -6.77 -4.40
CA ILE A 212 -7.32 -5.73 -4.86
C ILE A 212 -6.91 -5.14 -6.21
N GLU A 213 -7.90 -4.69 -6.97
CA GLU A 213 -7.76 -4.07 -8.29
C GLU A 213 -8.10 -2.57 -8.25
N GLY A 214 -8.81 -2.15 -7.22
CA GLY A 214 -9.14 -0.75 -6.94
C GLY A 214 -9.69 -0.61 -5.54
N VAL A 215 -9.71 0.61 -5.02
CA VAL A 215 -10.16 0.97 -3.67
C VAL A 215 -11.51 1.67 -3.73
N SER A 216 -12.40 1.37 -2.79
CA SER A 216 -13.73 2.00 -2.73
C SER A 216 -13.67 3.43 -2.17
N ASP A 217 -12.87 3.64 -1.13
CA ASP A 217 -12.65 4.92 -0.46
C ASP A 217 -11.25 4.94 0.14
N GLY A 218 -10.33 5.68 -0.49
CA GLY A 218 -8.92 5.68 -0.11
C GLY A 218 -8.67 6.24 1.30
N LYS A 219 -9.43 7.26 1.72
CA LYS A 219 -9.29 7.84 3.07
C LYS A 219 -9.74 6.86 4.15
N LYS A 220 -10.89 6.22 3.96
CA LYS A 220 -11.38 5.20 4.90
C LYS A 220 -10.46 3.99 4.93
N LEU A 221 -9.86 3.60 3.79
CA LEU A 221 -8.87 2.53 3.76
C LEU A 221 -7.65 2.86 4.64
N ILE A 222 -7.14 4.09 4.57
CA ILE A 222 -6.04 4.54 5.43
C ILE A 222 -6.44 4.50 6.90
N ASP A 223 -7.62 5.00 7.24
CA ASP A 223 -8.09 5.07 8.63
C ASP A 223 -8.28 3.67 9.24
N ILE A 224 -8.94 2.76 8.52
CA ILE A 224 -9.12 1.39 9.00
C ILE A 224 -7.81 0.60 9.01
N GLY A 225 -6.96 0.82 8.00
CA GLY A 225 -5.62 0.25 7.95
C GLY A 225 -4.79 0.65 9.18
N LYS A 226 -4.79 1.94 9.57
CA LYS A 226 -4.14 2.42 10.80
C LYS A 226 -4.64 1.73 12.05
N LYS A 227 -5.94 1.55 12.18
CA LYS A 227 -6.56 0.87 13.34
C LYS A 227 -6.18 -0.59 13.43
N VAL A 228 -6.19 -1.31 12.30
CA VAL A 228 -6.02 -2.76 12.27
C VAL A 228 -4.56 -3.14 12.22
N SER A 229 -3.71 -2.42 11.45
CA SER A 229 -2.28 -2.75 11.30
C SER A 229 -1.50 -2.70 12.63
N ILE A 230 -1.97 -1.95 13.62
CA ILE A 230 -1.38 -1.95 14.98
C ILE A 230 -1.59 -3.29 15.69
N LYS A 231 -2.68 -3.99 15.37
CA LYS A 231 -3.05 -5.25 16.01
C LYS A 231 -2.61 -6.46 15.20
N LYS A 232 -2.72 -6.38 13.87
CA LYS A 232 -2.50 -7.49 12.93
C LYS A 232 -1.85 -7.00 11.65
N PRO A 233 -0.86 -7.70 11.10
CA PRO A 233 -0.31 -7.40 9.79
C PRO A 233 -1.40 -7.49 8.70
N ILE A 234 -1.42 -6.49 7.82
CA ILE A 234 -2.24 -6.47 6.62
C ILE A 234 -1.29 -6.42 5.44
N ILE A 235 -1.27 -7.47 4.63
CA ILE A 235 -0.37 -7.58 3.49
C ILE A 235 -1.20 -7.47 2.21
N VAL A 236 -0.82 -6.54 1.32
CA VAL A 236 -1.62 -6.23 0.14
C VAL A 236 -0.82 -6.32 -1.14
N VAL A 237 -1.41 -6.95 -2.15
CA VAL A 237 -0.96 -6.89 -3.54
C VAL A 237 -2.04 -6.23 -4.39
N LYS A 238 -1.64 -5.29 -5.25
CA LYS A 238 -2.56 -4.57 -6.16
C LYS A 238 -2.37 -5.04 -7.60
N GLY A 239 -3.45 -5.38 -8.27
CA GLY A 239 -3.53 -5.50 -9.72
C GLY A 239 -3.58 -4.13 -10.40
N GLY A 240 -3.10 -4.03 -11.65
CA GLY A 240 -3.16 -2.77 -12.41
C GLY A 240 -2.16 -1.70 -11.91
N LYS A 241 -0.86 -2.01 -11.93
CA LYS A 241 0.22 -1.08 -11.52
C LYS A 241 0.65 -0.10 -12.62
N THR A 242 0.53 -0.50 -13.88
CA THR A 242 0.93 0.28 -15.04
C THR A 242 -0.29 0.87 -15.75
N GLU A 243 -0.10 1.89 -16.58
CA GLU A 243 -1.20 2.49 -17.36
C GLU A 243 -1.97 1.44 -18.19
N LYS A 244 -1.25 0.49 -18.82
CA LYS A 244 -1.88 -0.62 -19.54
C LYS A 244 -2.62 -1.56 -18.60
N GLY A 245 -2.03 -1.86 -17.44
CA GLY A 245 -2.66 -2.66 -16.39
C GLY A 245 -3.92 -2.00 -15.83
N ILE A 246 -3.89 -0.70 -15.58
CA ILE A 246 -5.05 0.10 -15.11
C ILE A 246 -6.19 0.02 -16.15
N LYS A 247 -5.90 0.19 -17.44
CA LYS A 247 -6.90 0.06 -18.51
C LYS A 247 -7.51 -1.35 -18.56
N THR A 248 -6.69 -2.38 -18.38
CA THR A 248 -7.15 -3.77 -18.32
C THR A 248 -8.09 -4.00 -17.14
N VAL A 249 -7.72 -3.55 -15.94
CA VAL A 249 -8.56 -3.62 -14.74
C VAL A 249 -9.88 -2.88 -14.96
N SER A 250 -9.84 -1.66 -15.47
CA SER A 250 -11.05 -0.86 -15.71
C SER A 250 -12.01 -1.52 -16.71
N SER A 251 -11.47 -2.17 -17.74
CA SER A 251 -12.27 -2.93 -18.70
C SER A 251 -12.87 -4.20 -18.09
N HIS A 252 -12.19 -4.82 -17.13
CA HIS A 252 -12.60 -6.07 -16.51
C HIS A 252 -13.60 -5.87 -15.37
N THR A 253 -13.45 -4.81 -14.58
CA THR A 253 -14.25 -4.56 -13.36
C THR A 253 -15.30 -3.46 -13.51
N GLY A 254 -15.28 -2.73 -14.64
CA GLY A 254 -16.15 -1.57 -14.86
C GLY A 254 -15.93 -0.42 -13.87
N SER A 255 -14.77 -0.37 -13.21
CA SER A 255 -14.45 0.67 -12.22
C SER A 255 -13.13 1.38 -12.54
N LEU A 256 -13.07 2.69 -12.23
CA LEU A 256 -11.84 3.47 -12.33
C LEU A 256 -10.86 3.04 -11.24
N SER A 257 -9.60 2.82 -11.60
CA SER A 257 -8.52 2.53 -10.66
C SER A 257 -7.66 3.77 -10.45
N GLY A 258 -7.37 4.12 -9.20
CA GLY A 258 -6.42 5.18 -8.84
C GLY A 258 -4.98 4.83 -9.21
N SER A 259 -4.09 5.84 -9.13
CA SER A 259 -2.68 5.65 -9.45
C SER A 259 -1.98 4.68 -8.48
N ASP A 260 -0.97 3.96 -8.96
CA ASP A 260 -0.20 3.04 -8.10
C ASP A 260 0.63 3.81 -7.06
N ILE A 261 1.06 5.03 -7.40
CA ILE A 261 1.76 5.95 -6.49
C ILE A 261 0.87 6.35 -5.32
N ALA A 262 -0.40 6.72 -5.58
CA ALA A 262 -1.35 7.05 -4.53
C ALA A 262 -1.66 5.84 -3.64
N PHE A 263 -1.76 4.67 -4.25
CA PHE A 263 -1.95 3.43 -3.51
C PHE A 263 -0.76 3.10 -2.60
N ASP A 264 0.48 3.24 -3.09
CA ASP A 264 1.69 3.02 -2.27
C ASP A 264 1.75 3.99 -1.09
N ALA A 265 1.45 5.27 -1.32
CA ALA A 265 1.35 6.26 -0.25
C ALA A 265 0.28 5.87 0.80
N ALA A 266 -0.89 5.39 0.35
CA ALA A 266 -1.95 4.93 1.24
C ALA A 266 -1.55 3.71 2.06
N VAL A 267 -0.91 2.72 1.44
CA VAL A 267 -0.40 1.51 2.10
C VAL A 267 0.61 1.90 3.17
N GLU A 268 1.55 2.76 2.86
CA GLU A 268 2.55 3.22 3.82
C GLU A 268 1.92 3.99 4.98
N GLN A 269 1.06 4.97 4.72
CA GLN A 269 0.39 5.76 5.76
C GLN A 269 -0.56 4.93 6.63
N SER A 270 -1.15 3.87 6.08
CA SER A 270 -2.04 2.97 6.82
C SER A 270 -1.32 1.94 7.69
N GLY A 271 -0.03 1.67 7.45
CA GLY A 271 0.73 0.61 8.12
C GLY A 271 0.53 -0.77 7.55
N MET A 272 -0.10 -0.85 6.42
CA MET A 272 -0.16 -2.07 5.63
C MET A 272 1.21 -2.36 5.00
N ILE A 273 1.39 -3.59 4.58
CA ILE A 273 2.63 -4.06 3.95
C ILE A 273 2.34 -4.28 2.47
N ARG A 274 3.11 -3.61 1.58
CA ARG A 274 3.00 -3.80 0.15
C ARG A 274 3.77 -5.04 -0.31
N ALA A 275 3.07 -6.06 -0.82
CA ALA A 275 3.70 -7.13 -1.57
C ALA A 275 3.79 -6.78 -3.06
N LYS A 276 4.93 -7.04 -3.70
CA LYS A 276 5.17 -6.75 -5.12
C LYS A 276 4.57 -7.82 -6.03
N THR A 277 4.51 -9.06 -5.56
CA THR A 277 4.02 -10.24 -6.28
C THR A 277 3.09 -11.07 -5.39
N VAL A 278 2.32 -11.97 -5.99
CA VAL A 278 1.51 -12.94 -5.25
C VAL A 278 2.39 -13.92 -4.47
N GLU A 279 3.55 -14.27 -5.01
CA GLU A 279 4.51 -15.13 -4.32
C GLU A 279 5.01 -14.46 -3.02
N GLU A 280 5.42 -13.19 -3.09
CA GLU A 280 5.84 -12.42 -1.91
C GLU A 280 4.70 -12.26 -0.89
N LEU A 281 3.44 -12.09 -1.36
CA LEU A 281 2.28 -12.05 -0.47
C LEU A 281 2.21 -13.28 0.45
N PHE A 282 2.50 -14.46 -0.10
CA PHE A 282 2.49 -15.71 0.66
C PHE A 282 3.74 -15.89 1.50
N ASP A 283 4.92 -15.54 1.01
CA ASP A 283 6.15 -15.56 1.80
C ASP A 283 6.01 -14.76 3.08
N LEU A 284 5.47 -13.55 2.94
CA LEU A 284 5.19 -12.67 4.08
C LEU A 284 4.11 -13.24 5.00
N SER A 285 3.07 -13.87 4.43
CA SER A 285 2.01 -14.46 5.24
C SER A 285 2.53 -15.55 6.18
N LEU A 286 3.48 -16.37 5.73
CA LEU A 286 4.07 -17.45 6.53
C LEU A 286 4.86 -16.89 7.72
N ILE A 287 5.75 -15.93 7.47
CA ILE A 287 6.58 -15.40 8.55
C ILE A 287 5.74 -14.64 9.58
N PHE A 288 4.79 -13.80 9.15
CA PHE A 288 3.94 -13.04 10.06
C PHE A 288 2.91 -13.89 10.82
N SER A 289 2.48 -15.02 10.25
CA SER A 289 1.54 -15.93 10.92
C SER A 289 2.22 -16.89 11.89
N TYR A 290 3.46 -17.30 11.61
CA TYR A 290 4.10 -18.42 12.27
C TYR A 290 5.24 -18.02 13.19
N GLN A 291 5.80 -16.81 13.06
CA GLN A 291 6.96 -16.41 13.81
C GLN A 291 6.71 -15.16 14.67
N PRO A 292 7.40 -15.04 15.83
CA PRO A 292 7.37 -13.80 16.60
C PRO A 292 7.96 -12.65 15.78
N ILE A 293 7.48 -11.42 16.03
CA ILE A 293 7.97 -10.24 15.30
C ILE A 293 9.43 -9.96 15.64
N LEU A 294 10.23 -9.71 14.63
CA LEU A 294 11.65 -9.37 14.75
C LEU A 294 11.85 -8.11 15.63
N LYS A 295 12.62 -8.21 16.72
CA LYS A 295 12.80 -7.13 17.71
C LYS A 295 13.84 -6.08 17.31
N GLY A 296 14.76 -6.42 16.43
CA GLY A 296 15.82 -5.56 15.90
C GLY A 296 16.05 -5.77 14.41
N GLU A 297 17.31 -5.67 13.97
CA GLU A 297 17.70 -5.82 12.56
C GLU A 297 18.88 -6.77 12.36
N ASN A 298 19.41 -7.34 13.44
CA ASN A 298 20.61 -8.16 13.42
C ASN A 298 20.28 -9.62 13.16
N ILE A 299 20.69 -10.14 12.02
CA ILE A 299 20.39 -11.49 11.56
C ILE A 299 21.59 -12.42 11.75
N GLY A 300 21.37 -13.55 12.44
CA GLY A 300 22.31 -14.64 12.52
C GLY A 300 22.09 -15.66 11.41
N ILE A 301 23.14 -16.24 10.86
CA ILE A 301 23.06 -17.27 9.82
C ILE A 301 23.87 -18.49 10.25
N VAL A 302 23.25 -19.69 10.16
CA VAL A 302 23.91 -20.98 10.31
C VAL A 302 23.76 -21.76 8.99
N THR A 303 24.88 -22.28 8.45
CA THR A 303 24.86 -22.92 7.14
C THR A 303 25.88 -24.09 7.07
N ASN A 304 25.61 -25.12 6.23
CA ASN A 304 26.57 -26.10 5.81
C ASN A 304 27.15 -25.84 4.41
N ALA A 305 26.88 -24.64 3.85
CA ALA A 305 27.28 -24.31 2.48
C ALA A 305 27.58 -22.81 2.33
N GLY A 306 28.80 -22.49 1.89
CA GLY A 306 29.26 -21.11 1.74
C GLY A 306 28.49 -20.30 0.68
N GLY A 307 28.22 -20.87 -0.52
CA GLY A 307 27.57 -20.16 -1.63
C GLY A 307 26.23 -19.52 -1.26
N PRO A 308 25.25 -20.26 -0.76
CA PRO A 308 23.96 -19.68 -0.36
C PRO A 308 24.06 -18.65 0.76
N SER A 309 25.03 -18.78 1.67
CA SER A 309 25.20 -17.79 2.74
C SER A 309 25.73 -16.45 2.22
N VAL A 310 26.55 -16.45 1.17
CA VAL A 310 26.97 -15.21 0.49
C VAL A 310 25.76 -14.48 -0.09
N MET A 311 24.86 -15.19 -0.78
CA MET A 311 23.62 -14.60 -1.31
C MET A 311 22.74 -13.99 -0.21
N ALA A 312 22.67 -14.65 0.95
CA ALA A 312 21.94 -14.11 2.10
C ALA A 312 22.59 -12.84 2.66
N VAL A 313 23.92 -12.79 2.76
CA VAL A 313 24.66 -11.62 3.24
C VAL A 313 24.51 -10.44 2.28
N ASP A 314 24.67 -10.67 0.97
CA ASP A 314 24.49 -9.63 -0.04
C ASP A 314 23.08 -9.01 0.05
N MET A 315 22.05 -9.84 0.19
CA MET A 315 20.67 -9.36 0.36
C MET A 315 20.49 -8.59 1.68
N ILE A 316 21.06 -9.03 2.80
CA ILE A 316 21.02 -8.32 4.09
C ILE A 316 21.53 -6.89 3.93
N GLU A 317 22.70 -6.72 3.31
CA GLU A 317 23.32 -5.41 3.06
C GLU A 317 22.48 -4.56 2.11
N GLU A 318 22.04 -5.15 0.99
CA GLU A 318 21.27 -4.45 -0.05
C GLU A 318 19.98 -3.83 0.49
N ILE A 319 19.24 -4.56 1.35
CA ILE A 319 17.95 -4.10 1.86
C ILE A 319 18.04 -3.38 3.21
N GLY A 320 19.27 -3.19 3.74
CA GLY A 320 19.54 -2.43 4.96
C GLY A 320 19.14 -3.13 6.27
N LEU A 321 19.20 -4.46 6.30
CA LEU A 321 19.33 -5.24 7.55
C LEU A 321 20.79 -5.29 7.96
N LYS A 322 21.10 -5.95 9.08
CA LYS A 322 22.46 -6.07 9.61
C LYS A 322 22.82 -7.52 9.85
N LEU A 323 24.02 -7.88 9.46
CA LEU A 323 24.61 -9.15 9.88
C LEU A 323 25.03 -9.02 11.38
N ALA A 324 24.51 -9.91 12.24
CA ALA A 324 24.77 -9.84 13.68
C ALA A 324 26.26 -10.04 13.99
N GLU A 325 26.84 -9.19 14.84
CA GLU A 325 28.16 -9.39 15.41
C GLU A 325 28.01 -10.21 16.71
N PHE A 326 28.54 -11.41 16.71
CA PHE A 326 28.41 -12.31 17.88
C PHE A 326 29.24 -11.83 19.05
N SER A 327 28.73 -12.10 20.25
CA SER A 327 29.48 -11.89 21.48
C SER A 327 30.72 -12.80 21.54
N PRO A 328 31.80 -12.37 22.24
CA PRO A 328 33.00 -13.20 22.42
C PRO A 328 32.69 -14.60 23.00
N GLN A 329 31.71 -14.68 23.90
CA GLN A 329 31.26 -15.93 24.52
C GLN A 329 30.65 -16.89 23.47
N THR A 330 29.88 -16.39 22.53
CA THR A 330 29.32 -17.21 21.46
C THR A 330 30.41 -17.71 20.53
N ILE A 331 31.38 -16.88 20.16
CA ILE A 331 32.51 -17.26 19.33
C ILE A 331 33.36 -18.36 20.03
N GLU A 332 33.62 -18.23 21.32
CA GLU A 332 34.36 -19.23 22.09
C GLU A 332 33.61 -20.59 22.17
N LYS A 333 32.29 -20.53 22.41
CA LYS A 333 31.45 -21.75 22.39
C LYS A 333 31.48 -22.41 21.04
N LEU A 334 31.32 -21.66 19.93
CA LEU A 334 31.39 -22.21 18.58
C LEU A 334 32.76 -22.87 18.31
N LYS A 335 33.87 -22.24 18.70
CA LYS A 335 35.23 -22.79 18.59
C LYS A 335 35.43 -24.09 19.38
N SER A 336 34.71 -24.28 20.49
CA SER A 336 34.91 -25.45 21.36
C SER A 336 34.45 -26.78 20.74
N PHE A 337 33.56 -26.77 19.73
CA PHE A 337 33.04 -27.99 19.10
C PHE A 337 33.07 -27.99 17.58
N LEU A 338 33.24 -26.85 16.93
CA LEU A 338 33.34 -26.80 15.48
C LEU A 338 34.74 -27.17 15.00
N PRO A 339 34.86 -27.87 13.86
CA PRO A 339 36.18 -28.15 13.24
C PRO A 339 36.95 -26.85 12.96
N SER A 340 38.28 -26.92 12.98
CA SER A 340 39.14 -25.75 12.73
C SER A 340 38.97 -25.08 11.37
N ALA A 341 38.44 -25.81 10.39
CA ALA A 341 38.12 -25.31 9.05
C ALA A 341 36.78 -24.59 8.98
N SER A 342 35.97 -24.63 10.03
CA SER A 342 34.66 -23.94 10.10
C SER A 342 34.84 -22.45 10.27
N ASN A 343 33.87 -21.65 9.77
CA ASN A 343 33.75 -20.25 10.13
C ASN A 343 32.91 -20.10 11.40
N VAL A 344 33.48 -19.52 12.44
CA VAL A 344 32.79 -19.26 13.73
C VAL A 344 32.20 -17.85 13.84
N TYR A 345 32.45 -17.03 12.83
CA TYR A 345 31.83 -15.72 12.68
C TYR A 345 30.56 -15.84 11.86
N ASN A 346 29.74 -14.77 11.82
CA ASN A 346 28.52 -14.75 11.04
C ASN A 346 28.81 -14.47 9.55
N PRO A 347 28.38 -15.32 8.61
CA PRO A 347 27.67 -16.61 8.76
C PRO A 347 28.50 -17.73 9.40
N VAL A 348 27.89 -18.49 10.32
CA VAL A 348 28.53 -19.68 10.88
C VAL A 348 28.51 -20.81 9.85
N ASP A 349 29.64 -21.07 9.21
CA ASP A 349 29.77 -22.21 8.28
C ASP A 349 30.24 -23.45 9.05
N ILE A 350 29.33 -24.40 9.23
CA ILE A 350 29.56 -25.65 9.97
C ILE A 350 30.05 -26.77 9.09
N LEU A 351 30.41 -26.51 7.85
CA LEU A 351 30.92 -27.43 6.82
C LEU A 351 29.90 -28.43 6.27
N GLY A 352 30.12 -28.89 5.04
CA GLY A 352 29.22 -29.78 4.31
C GLY A 352 29.03 -31.17 4.92
N ASP A 353 29.99 -31.65 5.78
CA ASP A 353 29.88 -32.91 6.49
C ASP A 353 29.09 -32.85 7.81
N ALA A 354 28.51 -31.69 8.12
CA ALA A 354 27.78 -31.46 9.37
C ALA A 354 26.58 -32.40 9.53
N LYS A 355 26.51 -33.06 10.68
CA LYS A 355 25.38 -33.86 11.13
C LYS A 355 24.43 -33.03 11.99
N ALA A 356 23.28 -33.59 12.36
CA ALA A 356 22.23 -32.89 13.11
C ALA A 356 22.70 -32.32 14.45
N ASP A 357 23.60 -33.03 15.18
CA ASP A 357 24.16 -32.58 16.46
C ASP A 357 24.99 -31.30 16.32
N ARG A 358 25.74 -31.16 15.20
CA ARG A 358 26.51 -29.95 14.90
C ARG A 358 25.60 -28.77 14.57
N TYR A 359 24.55 -29.00 13.80
CA TYR A 359 23.51 -28.00 13.55
C TYR A 359 22.85 -27.55 14.85
N GLU A 360 22.39 -28.49 15.69
CA GLU A 360 21.68 -28.18 16.93
C GLU A 360 22.52 -27.28 17.86
N LYS A 361 23.82 -27.64 18.07
CA LYS A 361 24.73 -26.84 18.88
C LYS A 361 25.01 -25.46 18.29
N ALA A 362 25.19 -25.34 16.97
CA ALA A 362 25.45 -24.07 16.32
C ALA A 362 24.22 -23.17 16.37
N ILE A 363 23.03 -23.72 16.11
CA ILE A 363 21.76 -22.99 16.23
C ILE A 363 21.56 -22.47 17.65
N GLU A 364 21.82 -23.32 18.67
CA GLU A 364 21.74 -22.96 20.09
C GLU A 364 22.64 -21.77 20.42
N CYS A 365 23.90 -21.81 19.98
CA CYS A 365 24.86 -20.73 20.22
C CYS A 365 24.41 -19.40 19.59
N VAL A 366 23.98 -19.47 18.33
CA VAL A 366 23.58 -18.25 17.58
C VAL A 366 22.27 -17.67 18.08
N ILE A 367 21.24 -18.50 18.33
CA ILE A 367 19.92 -17.99 18.76
C ILE A 367 19.95 -17.43 20.19
N SER A 368 20.83 -17.98 21.05
CA SER A 368 20.99 -17.51 22.42
C SER A 368 21.80 -16.21 22.54
N ASP A 369 22.53 -15.79 21.50
CA ASP A 369 23.32 -14.57 21.51
C ASP A 369 22.42 -13.33 21.60
N GLU A 370 22.72 -12.42 22.53
CA GLU A 370 21.94 -11.21 22.76
C GLU A 370 21.93 -10.22 21.57
N ASN A 371 22.97 -10.28 20.75
CA ASN A 371 23.12 -9.42 19.58
C ASN A 371 22.35 -9.95 18.36
N VAL A 372 21.71 -11.12 18.44
CA VAL A 372 20.94 -11.73 17.34
C VAL A 372 19.44 -11.50 17.57
N ASP A 373 18.78 -10.89 16.61
CA ASP A 373 17.34 -10.62 16.66
C ASP A 373 16.50 -11.69 15.94
N GLY A 374 17.08 -12.34 14.93
CA GLY A 374 16.47 -13.42 14.17
C GLY A 374 17.52 -14.31 13.52
N ILE A 375 17.16 -15.55 13.19
CA ILE A 375 18.11 -16.54 12.65
C ILE A 375 17.60 -17.14 11.34
N MET A 376 18.49 -17.24 10.36
CA MET A 376 18.29 -18.02 9.14
C MET A 376 19.15 -19.28 9.17
N ILE A 377 18.53 -20.44 8.92
CA ILE A 377 19.21 -21.72 8.86
C ILE A 377 19.18 -22.19 7.41
N ILE A 378 20.36 -22.30 6.80
CA ILE A 378 20.55 -22.75 5.43
C ILE A 378 21.06 -24.18 5.44
N LEU A 379 20.40 -25.06 4.68
CA LEU A 379 20.81 -26.46 4.52
C LEU A 379 20.84 -26.84 3.05
N THR A 380 21.97 -27.36 2.59
CA THR A 380 22.09 -28.05 1.31
C THR A 380 22.24 -29.57 1.56
N PRO A 381 21.60 -30.45 0.75
CA PRO A 381 21.51 -31.89 1.03
C PRO A 381 22.81 -32.63 0.64
N GLN A 382 23.83 -32.56 1.47
CA GLN A 382 25.04 -33.35 1.31
C GLN A 382 24.76 -34.83 1.63
N ILE A 383 25.67 -35.75 1.28
CA ILE A 383 25.48 -37.19 1.51
C ILE A 383 25.33 -37.52 3.00
N THR A 384 26.05 -36.81 3.86
CA THR A 384 26.10 -37.00 5.31
C THR A 384 25.02 -36.25 6.08
N THR A 385 24.27 -35.34 5.41
CA THR A 385 23.30 -34.45 6.08
C THR A 385 22.07 -35.24 6.53
N GLN A 386 21.80 -35.20 7.83
CA GLN A 386 20.63 -35.82 8.48
C GLN A 386 19.49 -34.80 8.49
N ILE A 387 18.77 -34.68 7.36
CA ILE A 387 17.87 -33.56 7.06
C ILE A 387 16.69 -33.53 8.01
N GLU A 388 16.07 -34.68 8.28
CA GLU A 388 14.91 -34.81 9.16
C GLU A 388 15.28 -34.48 10.60
N GLU A 389 16.40 -35.00 11.11
CA GLU A 389 16.88 -34.73 12.46
C GLU A 389 17.29 -33.26 12.64
N VAL A 390 17.84 -32.62 11.59
CA VAL A 390 18.08 -31.16 11.60
C VAL A 390 16.76 -30.39 11.69
N ALA A 391 15.74 -30.76 10.90
CA ALA A 391 14.44 -30.14 10.96
C ALA A 391 13.81 -30.28 12.36
N GLU A 392 13.86 -31.46 12.97
CA GLU A 392 13.39 -31.70 14.33
C GLU A 392 14.14 -30.87 15.38
N SER A 393 15.45 -30.70 15.21
CA SER A 393 16.25 -29.87 16.12
C SER A 393 15.83 -28.39 16.04
N ILE A 394 15.58 -27.88 14.83
CA ILE A 394 15.08 -26.53 14.62
C ILE A 394 13.70 -26.32 15.31
N VAL A 395 12.80 -27.30 15.17
CA VAL A 395 11.49 -27.28 15.83
C VAL A 395 11.64 -27.27 17.36
N ARG A 396 12.59 -28.07 17.93
CA ARG A 396 12.84 -27.99 19.36
C ARG A 396 13.32 -26.61 19.82
N LYS A 397 14.24 -26.00 19.06
CA LYS A 397 14.78 -24.67 19.40
C LYS A 397 13.77 -23.55 19.24
N SER A 398 12.92 -23.60 18.22
CA SER A 398 11.87 -22.58 18.02
C SER A 398 10.90 -22.47 19.19
N LYS A 399 10.68 -23.55 19.94
CA LYS A 399 9.83 -23.57 21.13
C LYS A 399 10.50 -23.00 22.40
N GLN A 400 11.83 -22.84 22.39
CA GLN A 400 12.62 -22.40 23.54
C GLN A 400 12.94 -20.91 23.50
N TYR A 401 12.93 -20.29 22.31
CA TYR A 401 13.36 -18.91 22.09
C TYR A 401 12.26 -18.07 21.46
N ASP A 402 12.09 -16.83 21.95
CA ASP A 402 11.18 -15.83 21.39
C ASP A 402 11.91 -14.96 20.35
N LYS A 403 12.56 -15.64 19.38
CA LYS A 403 13.22 -15.03 18.22
C LYS A 403 12.75 -15.72 16.95
N PRO A 404 12.47 -15.00 15.87
CA PRO A 404 12.02 -15.63 14.63
C PRO A 404 13.10 -16.48 13.99
N ILE A 405 12.71 -17.68 13.59
CA ILE A 405 13.52 -18.66 12.88
C ILE A 405 12.94 -18.86 11.50
N ILE A 406 13.76 -18.70 10.48
CA ILE A 406 13.42 -19.07 9.11
C ILE A 406 14.44 -20.08 8.58
N THR A 407 14.00 -20.89 7.66
CA THR A 407 14.83 -21.91 7.05
C THR A 407 14.92 -21.76 5.54
N CYS A 408 16.02 -22.23 4.97
CA CYS A 408 16.25 -22.34 3.56
C CYS A 408 16.88 -23.72 3.27
N PHE A 409 16.04 -24.75 3.21
CA PHE A 409 16.45 -26.11 2.83
C PHE A 409 16.44 -26.19 1.31
N MET A 410 17.63 -26.00 0.72
CA MET A 410 17.80 -25.91 -0.72
C MET A 410 17.91 -27.29 -1.35
N GLY A 411 17.02 -27.60 -2.26
CA GLY A 411 17.01 -28.86 -2.97
C GLY A 411 15.62 -29.26 -3.44
N GLY A 412 15.48 -30.46 -3.94
CA GLY A 412 14.22 -31.06 -4.33
C GLY A 412 13.84 -32.22 -3.43
N LYS A 413 13.68 -33.41 -4.02
CA LYS A 413 13.24 -34.65 -3.34
C LYS A 413 13.98 -34.98 -2.03
N ARG A 414 15.28 -34.66 -1.94
CA ARG A 414 16.09 -35.01 -0.75
C ARG A 414 15.68 -34.22 0.50
N VAL A 415 15.23 -32.97 0.37
CA VAL A 415 14.86 -32.09 1.49
C VAL A 415 13.36 -32.10 1.80
N GLU A 416 12.54 -32.76 0.98
CA GLU A 416 11.07 -32.73 1.04
C GLU A 416 10.52 -33.13 2.41
N GLN A 417 11.04 -34.22 3.00
CA GLN A 417 10.57 -34.70 4.30
C GLN A 417 10.94 -33.73 5.44
N GLY A 418 12.19 -33.21 5.43
CA GLY A 418 12.57 -32.16 6.39
C GLY A 418 11.74 -30.90 6.27
N ILE A 419 11.45 -30.43 5.04
CA ILE A 419 10.55 -29.28 4.81
C ILE A 419 9.15 -29.59 5.32
N LYS A 420 8.64 -30.80 5.15
CA LYS A 420 7.34 -31.22 5.69
C LYS A 420 7.31 -31.10 7.21
N ILE A 421 8.33 -31.61 7.92
CA ILE A 421 8.46 -31.47 9.38
C ILE A 421 8.42 -29.99 9.81
N LEU A 422 9.17 -29.13 9.11
CA LEU A 422 9.20 -27.69 9.39
C LEU A 422 7.82 -27.05 9.22
N LYS A 423 7.14 -27.29 8.08
CA LYS A 423 5.81 -26.77 7.78
C LYS A 423 4.76 -27.20 8.79
N GLU A 424 4.72 -28.49 9.16
CA GLU A 424 3.79 -29.03 10.16
C GLU A 424 3.97 -28.39 11.54
N ASN A 425 5.18 -27.86 11.82
CA ASN A 425 5.50 -27.18 13.07
C ASN A 425 5.57 -25.64 12.92
N LYS A 426 4.99 -25.07 11.86
CA LYS A 426 4.90 -23.63 11.63
C LYS A 426 6.27 -22.93 11.54
N ILE A 427 7.29 -23.60 10.98
CA ILE A 427 8.59 -23.00 10.66
C ILE A 427 8.61 -22.66 9.17
N PRO A 428 8.73 -21.38 8.78
CA PRO A 428 8.79 -20.98 7.39
C PRO A 428 10.04 -21.53 6.71
N ASN A 429 9.84 -22.13 5.53
CA ASN A 429 10.95 -22.56 4.66
C ASN A 429 10.85 -21.86 3.32
N TYR A 430 11.91 -21.17 2.93
CA TYR A 430 12.00 -20.45 1.66
C TYR A 430 12.90 -21.21 0.70
N PHE A 431 12.57 -21.16 -0.59
CA PHE A 431 13.31 -21.89 -1.60
C PHE A 431 14.73 -21.34 -1.79
N PHE A 432 14.88 -20.01 -1.68
CA PHE A 432 16.15 -19.30 -1.73
C PHE A 432 16.30 -18.34 -0.55
N PRO A 433 17.54 -18.05 -0.09
CA PRO A 433 17.78 -17.24 1.11
C PRO A 433 17.27 -15.80 0.96
N GLU A 434 17.32 -15.21 -0.23
CA GLU A 434 16.90 -13.83 -0.49
C GLU A 434 15.43 -13.61 -0.14
N ARG A 435 14.57 -14.60 -0.39
CA ARG A 435 13.13 -14.53 -0.06
C ARG A 435 12.91 -14.48 1.46
N GLY A 436 13.66 -15.27 2.20
CA GLY A 436 13.61 -15.28 3.66
C GLY A 436 14.11 -13.96 4.26
N ILE A 437 15.22 -13.44 3.75
CA ILE A 437 15.79 -12.17 4.19
C ILE A 437 14.84 -11.01 3.88
N THR A 438 14.19 -10.99 2.70
CA THR A 438 13.14 -10.03 2.37
C THR A 438 11.97 -10.10 3.37
N SER A 439 11.61 -11.29 3.83
CA SER A 439 10.56 -11.47 4.83
C SER A 439 10.96 -10.91 6.21
N PHE A 440 12.21 -11.06 6.64
CA PHE A 440 12.73 -10.40 7.84
C PHE A 440 12.70 -8.87 7.71
N LYS A 441 13.07 -8.34 6.54
CA LYS A 441 13.00 -6.90 6.29
C LYS A 441 11.57 -6.37 6.45
N ALA A 442 10.60 -7.06 5.87
CA ALA A 442 9.19 -6.68 6.01
C ALA A 442 8.73 -6.67 7.48
N MET A 443 9.17 -7.63 8.31
CA MET A 443 8.91 -7.61 9.74
C MET A 443 9.53 -6.40 10.47
N SER A 444 10.79 -6.10 10.16
CA SER A 444 11.48 -4.93 10.73
C SER A 444 10.77 -3.63 10.36
N ASP A 445 10.42 -3.48 9.08
CA ASP A 445 9.74 -2.28 8.59
C ASP A 445 8.34 -2.13 9.18
N TYR A 446 7.59 -3.23 9.31
CA TYR A 446 6.28 -3.26 9.95
C TYR A 446 6.39 -2.79 11.41
N ARG A 447 7.31 -3.34 12.21
CA ARG A 447 7.54 -2.94 13.60
C ARG A 447 7.87 -1.45 13.70
N LYS A 448 8.84 -0.98 12.93
CA LYS A 448 9.22 0.45 12.89
C LYS A 448 8.07 1.34 12.46
N GLY A 449 7.30 0.89 11.47
CA GLY A 449 6.12 1.59 10.97
C GLY A 449 5.06 1.79 12.06
N ILE A 450 4.76 0.75 12.84
CA ILE A 450 3.81 0.84 13.96
C ILE A 450 4.32 1.81 15.03
N GLU A 451 5.58 1.68 15.48
CA GLU A 451 6.16 2.54 16.50
C GLU A 451 6.09 4.03 16.11
N LYS A 452 6.37 4.35 14.84
CA LYS A 452 6.28 5.71 14.31
C LYS A 452 4.85 6.22 14.26
N LYS A 453 3.91 5.42 13.79
CA LYS A 453 2.49 5.81 13.60
C LYS A 453 1.78 6.14 14.91
N LEU A 454 2.12 5.45 15.98
CA LEU A 454 1.60 5.74 17.32
C LEU A 454 1.99 7.14 17.81
N ARG A 455 3.02 7.77 17.22
CA ARG A 455 3.58 9.07 17.64
C ARG A 455 3.20 10.22 16.71
N GLY A 456 2.82 9.97 15.45
CA GLY A 456 2.55 11.01 14.45
C GLY A 456 1.33 11.86 14.78
N LYS A 457 1.45 13.18 14.63
CA LYS A 457 0.39 14.17 14.92
C LYS A 457 0.15 15.07 13.70
N ILE A 458 -1.10 15.38 13.43
CA ILE A 458 -1.45 16.45 12.50
C ILE A 458 -1.24 17.78 13.22
N ILE A 459 -0.28 18.57 12.73
CA ILE A 459 0.03 19.89 13.28
C ILE A 459 -0.88 20.93 12.61
N LYS A 460 -1.51 21.77 13.43
CA LYS A 460 -2.30 22.91 12.95
C LYS A 460 -1.56 24.21 13.25
N PHE A 461 -1.35 25.01 12.22
CA PHE A 461 -0.73 26.33 12.31
C PHE A 461 -1.81 27.42 12.38
N LYS A 462 -1.50 28.50 13.07
CA LYS A 462 -2.36 29.69 13.04
C LYS A 462 -2.10 30.45 11.74
N VAL A 463 -3.08 30.49 10.85
CA VAL A 463 -2.99 31.01 9.48
C VAL A 463 -4.21 31.87 9.15
N GLU A 464 -4.14 32.67 8.08
CA GLU A 464 -5.19 33.61 7.66
C GLU A 464 -6.20 32.93 6.72
N VAL A 465 -6.95 31.96 7.25
CA VAL A 465 -7.91 31.12 6.45
C VAL A 465 -8.95 31.98 5.72
N GLU A 466 -9.55 32.95 6.41
CA GLU A 466 -10.62 33.79 5.83
C GLU A 466 -10.11 34.65 4.66
N LYS A 467 -8.90 35.18 4.74
CA LYS A 467 -8.33 35.96 3.62
C LYS A 467 -8.06 35.09 2.39
N VAL A 468 -7.63 33.84 2.59
CA VAL A 468 -7.45 32.90 1.48
C VAL A 468 -8.79 32.53 0.88
N LYS A 469 -9.82 32.32 1.71
CA LYS A 469 -11.17 32.03 1.26
C LYS A 469 -11.73 33.16 0.39
N GLU A 470 -11.62 34.44 0.81
CA GLU A 470 -12.02 35.60 0.02
C GLU A 470 -11.32 35.63 -1.34
N LYS A 471 -10.00 35.35 -1.39
CA LYS A 471 -9.26 35.25 -2.66
C LYS A 471 -9.78 34.15 -3.58
N ILE A 472 -10.03 32.97 -3.04
CA ILE A 472 -10.54 31.81 -3.81
C ILE A 472 -11.97 32.11 -4.32
N GLU A 473 -12.82 32.75 -3.52
CA GLU A 473 -14.16 33.15 -3.95
C GLU A 473 -14.09 34.17 -5.09
N TYR A 474 -13.21 35.16 -4.99
CA TYR A 474 -12.97 36.12 -6.09
C TYR A 474 -12.50 35.39 -7.37
N LEU A 475 -11.57 34.44 -7.28
CA LEU A 475 -11.10 33.66 -8.44
C LEU A 475 -12.25 32.86 -9.06
N ARG A 476 -13.12 32.28 -8.24
CA ARG A 476 -14.33 31.56 -8.69
C ARG A 476 -15.28 32.45 -9.46
N GLU A 477 -15.56 33.63 -8.94
CA GLU A 477 -16.44 34.64 -9.61
C GLU A 477 -15.86 35.06 -10.96
N GLN A 478 -14.55 35.23 -11.04
CA GLN A 478 -13.86 35.60 -12.29
C GLN A 478 -13.61 34.39 -13.20
N LYS A 479 -13.96 33.15 -12.81
CA LYS A 479 -13.72 31.89 -13.54
C LYS A 479 -12.23 31.66 -13.85
N ILE A 480 -11.35 32.06 -12.94
CA ILE A 480 -9.89 31.89 -13.07
C ILE A 480 -9.50 30.55 -12.40
N GLU A 481 -9.29 29.52 -13.20
CA GLU A 481 -8.93 28.20 -12.71
C GLU A 481 -7.42 28.02 -12.44
N ILE A 482 -6.58 28.85 -13.05
CA ILE A 482 -5.12 28.77 -12.89
C ILE A 482 -4.58 30.14 -12.50
N ILE A 483 -3.82 30.18 -11.41
CA ILE A 483 -3.08 31.39 -11.01
C ILE A 483 -1.57 31.13 -11.06
N GLY A 484 -0.84 32.19 -11.38
CA GLY A 484 0.61 32.15 -11.46
C GLY A 484 1.30 32.56 -10.17
N ASP A 485 2.56 32.89 -10.33
CA ASP A 485 3.52 33.09 -9.29
C ASP A 485 3.13 34.21 -8.29
N ILE A 486 2.61 35.33 -8.75
CA ILE A 486 2.31 36.50 -7.88
C ILE A 486 1.18 36.16 -6.92
N GLU A 487 0.02 35.80 -7.48
CA GLU A 487 -1.18 35.48 -6.71
C GLU A 487 -0.96 34.21 -5.86
N GLY A 488 -0.23 33.22 -6.39
CA GLY A 488 0.08 31.98 -5.66
C GLY A 488 0.95 32.23 -4.44
N ARG A 489 1.95 33.09 -4.54
CA ARG A 489 2.81 33.47 -3.39
C ARG A 489 2.03 34.24 -2.32
N GLU A 490 1.07 35.08 -2.69
CA GLU A 490 0.20 35.74 -1.71
C GLU A 490 -0.57 34.70 -0.88
N ILE A 491 -1.13 33.65 -1.51
CA ILE A 491 -1.81 32.57 -0.79
C ILE A 491 -0.84 31.85 0.14
N LEU A 492 0.38 31.50 -0.32
CA LEU A 492 1.37 30.84 0.51
C LEU A 492 1.81 31.72 1.71
N SER A 493 1.98 33.01 1.49
CA SER A 493 2.34 33.97 2.54
C SER A 493 1.28 34.04 3.65
N LEU A 494 -0.01 34.00 3.29
CA LEU A 494 -1.12 33.96 4.25
C LEU A 494 -1.13 32.67 5.10
N TYR A 495 -0.51 31.59 4.58
CA TYR A 495 -0.26 30.35 5.34
C TYR A 495 1.10 30.35 6.05
N GLY A 496 1.77 31.49 6.08
CA GLY A 496 3.05 31.66 6.79
C GLY A 496 4.21 30.89 6.14
N ILE A 497 4.13 30.59 4.84
CA ILE A 497 5.23 30.08 4.03
C ILE A 497 6.02 31.27 3.50
N ASN A 498 7.34 31.25 3.70
CA ASN A 498 8.19 32.33 3.23
C ASN A 498 8.24 32.34 1.70
N VAL A 499 7.96 33.48 1.10
CA VAL A 499 7.98 33.69 -0.34
C VAL A 499 8.95 34.81 -0.69
N ILE A 500 9.50 34.77 -1.90
CA ILE A 500 10.37 35.82 -2.38
C ILE A 500 9.55 37.09 -2.69
N ASN A 501 10.05 38.25 -2.26
CA ASN A 501 9.47 39.51 -2.65
C ASN A 501 9.75 39.77 -4.13
N SER A 502 8.79 40.35 -4.82
CA SER A 502 8.96 40.71 -6.23
C SER A 502 8.18 41.98 -6.56
N PHE A 503 8.61 42.65 -7.61
CA PHE A 503 7.96 43.79 -8.19
C PHE A 503 7.50 43.48 -9.62
N LEU A 504 6.27 43.81 -9.97
CA LEU A 504 5.76 43.67 -11.33
C LEU A 504 5.92 45.00 -12.06
N ALA A 505 6.84 45.07 -13.00
CA ALA A 505 6.98 46.19 -13.91
C ALA A 505 6.05 46.01 -15.10
N LYS A 506 5.16 46.98 -15.33
CA LYS A 506 4.22 46.97 -16.48
C LYS A 506 4.84 47.60 -17.73
N ASN A 507 5.87 48.41 -17.55
CA ASN A 507 6.57 49.12 -18.61
C ASN A 507 8.06 49.29 -18.23
N GLN A 508 8.87 49.77 -19.21
CA GLN A 508 10.28 49.99 -19.03
C GLN A 508 10.64 51.00 -17.97
N ASP A 509 9.86 52.05 -17.83
CA ASP A 509 10.13 53.16 -16.92
C ASP A 509 9.95 52.69 -15.46
N GLU A 510 8.92 51.88 -15.20
CA GLU A 510 8.75 51.22 -13.89
C GLU A 510 9.89 50.28 -13.55
N CYS A 511 10.39 49.48 -14.54
CA CYS A 511 11.50 48.60 -14.38
C CYS A 511 12.79 49.39 -14.04
N GLU A 512 13.08 50.41 -14.81
CA GLU A 512 14.25 51.29 -14.61
C GLU A 512 14.22 52.00 -13.26
N LYS A 513 13.05 52.56 -12.86
CA LYS A 513 12.85 53.20 -11.57
C LYS A 513 13.11 52.26 -10.42
N PHE A 514 12.50 51.04 -10.48
CA PHE A 514 12.66 50.05 -9.42
C PHE A 514 14.17 49.67 -9.24
N LEU A 515 14.88 49.40 -10.31
CA LEU A 515 16.29 49.00 -10.27
C LEU A 515 17.23 50.15 -9.84
N LYS A 516 16.87 51.44 -10.10
CA LYS A 516 17.60 52.59 -9.58
C LYS A 516 17.43 52.77 -8.07
N GLU A 517 16.21 52.53 -7.55
CA GLU A 517 15.89 52.70 -6.16
C GLU A 517 16.35 51.47 -5.30
N ASN A 518 16.49 50.29 -5.90
CA ASN A 518 16.82 49.06 -5.21
C ASN A 518 18.09 48.43 -5.78
N LYS A 519 19.19 48.55 -5.03
CA LYS A 519 20.47 47.93 -5.44
C LYS A 519 20.48 46.43 -5.13
N GLY A 520 20.90 45.60 -6.07
CA GLY A 520 20.96 44.13 -5.89
C GLY A 520 21.21 43.39 -7.17
N ILE A 521 21.19 42.08 -7.09
CA ILE A 521 21.20 41.20 -8.26
C ILE A 521 19.82 40.64 -8.43
N TYR A 522 19.26 40.79 -9.59
CA TYR A 522 17.85 40.46 -9.85
C TYR A 522 17.70 39.42 -10.96
N VAL A 523 16.57 38.69 -10.89
CA VAL A 523 16.03 37.87 -11.96
C VAL A 523 14.79 38.59 -12.49
N MET A 524 14.68 38.66 -13.81
CA MET A 524 13.50 39.20 -14.51
C MET A 524 12.78 38.08 -15.21
N LYS A 525 11.47 37.96 -14.99
CA LYS A 525 10.62 36.89 -15.54
C LYS A 525 9.38 37.45 -16.21
N LEU A 526 9.01 36.91 -17.36
CA LEU A 526 7.74 37.19 -18.03
C LEU A 526 6.54 36.84 -17.13
N VAL A 527 5.52 37.69 -17.09
CA VAL A 527 4.23 37.40 -16.46
C VAL A 527 3.15 37.39 -17.56
N SER A 528 2.67 36.19 -17.87
CA SER A 528 1.63 35.96 -18.89
C SER A 528 0.80 34.73 -18.47
N PRO A 529 -0.54 34.78 -18.54
CA PRO A 529 -1.40 33.62 -18.35
C PRO A 529 -1.29 32.61 -19.51
N ASP A 530 -0.89 33.07 -20.69
CA ASP A 530 -0.85 32.31 -21.93
C ASP A 530 0.48 31.60 -22.21
N ILE A 531 1.57 32.01 -21.52
CA ILE A 531 2.94 31.46 -21.71
C ILE A 531 3.38 30.81 -20.41
N ILE A 532 3.22 29.49 -20.34
CA ILE A 532 3.53 28.69 -19.15
C ILE A 532 5.04 28.40 -19.08
N HIS A 533 5.65 27.99 -20.19
CA HIS A 533 7.08 27.64 -20.28
C HIS A 533 7.94 28.87 -20.56
N LYS A 534 8.16 29.67 -19.51
CA LYS A 534 8.86 30.97 -19.60
C LYS A 534 10.27 30.86 -20.16
N THR A 535 11.00 29.79 -19.84
CA THR A 535 12.38 29.53 -20.30
C THR A 535 12.44 29.31 -21.82
N GLU A 536 11.55 28.45 -22.33
CA GLU A 536 11.48 28.16 -23.79
C GLU A 536 11.08 29.38 -24.60
N ALA A 537 10.20 30.20 -24.05
CA ALA A 537 9.77 31.46 -24.65
C ALA A 537 10.83 32.58 -24.54
N GLY A 538 12.01 32.33 -23.98
CA GLY A 538 13.02 33.35 -23.72
C GLY A 538 12.58 34.42 -22.72
N GLY A 539 11.65 34.09 -21.86
CA GLY A 539 10.99 34.97 -20.89
C GLY A 539 11.75 35.17 -19.58
N ILE A 540 13.01 34.74 -19.46
CA ILE A 540 13.79 34.86 -18.22
C ILE A 540 15.14 35.52 -18.52
N ARG A 541 15.57 36.46 -17.66
CA ARG A 541 16.90 37.05 -17.62
C ARG A 541 17.45 37.02 -16.21
N LEU A 542 18.70 36.56 -16.08
CA LEU A 542 19.39 36.38 -14.79
C LEU A 542 20.50 37.44 -14.65
N ASN A 543 20.96 37.65 -13.42
CA ASN A 543 22.09 38.50 -13.08
C ASN A 543 21.94 39.97 -13.46
N ILE A 544 20.75 40.51 -13.45
CA ILE A 544 20.49 41.94 -13.71
C ILE A 544 20.95 42.75 -12.51
N THR A 545 21.88 43.67 -12.73
CA THR A 545 22.50 44.51 -11.69
C THR A 545 22.26 45.99 -11.90
N GLU A 546 22.18 46.44 -13.17
CA GLU A 546 22.09 47.82 -13.55
C GLU A 546 20.71 48.15 -14.17
N ALA A 547 20.24 49.38 -13.96
CA ALA A 547 18.94 49.82 -14.44
C ALA A 547 18.85 49.82 -16.01
N GLU A 548 19.93 50.20 -16.70
CA GLU A 548 19.98 50.17 -18.17
C GLU A 548 19.93 48.74 -18.71
N GLU A 549 20.64 47.81 -18.03
CA GLU A 549 20.58 46.38 -18.34
C GLU A 549 19.15 45.85 -18.16
N GLY A 550 18.52 46.21 -17.06
CA GLY A 550 17.15 45.83 -16.79
C GLY A 550 16.13 46.34 -17.82
N LYS A 551 16.30 47.57 -18.26
CA LYS A 551 15.49 48.16 -19.33
C LYS A 551 15.62 47.38 -20.65
N LYS A 552 16.84 47.02 -21.03
CA LYS A 552 17.11 46.18 -22.19
C LYS A 552 16.50 44.80 -22.05
N ALA A 553 16.72 44.14 -20.89
CA ALA A 553 16.16 42.84 -20.56
C ALA A 553 14.63 42.82 -20.63
N PHE A 554 13.98 43.88 -20.14
CA PHE A 554 12.51 44.04 -20.22
C PHE A 554 12.03 43.94 -21.67
N LEU A 555 12.65 44.74 -22.59
CA LEU A 555 12.30 44.69 -24.01
C LEU A 555 12.55 43.33 -24.65
N GLU A 556 13.68 42.74 -24.35
CA GLU A 556 14.03 41.43 -24.90
C GLU A 556 13.02 40.35 -24.46
N ILE A 557 12.61 40.35 -23.19
CA ILE A 557 11.60 39.43 -22.67
C ILE A 557 10.25 39.62 -23.38
N ILE A 558 9.77 40.88 -23.50
CA ILE A 558 8.50 41.20 -24.18
C ILE A 558 8.53 40.77 -25.63
N ASN A 559 9.64 41.11 -26.35
CA ASN A 559 9.79 40.79 -27.78
C ASN A 559 9.85 39.26 -27.99
N SER A 560 10.58 38.55 -27.13
CA SER A 560 10.69 37.08 -27.20
C SER A 560 9.33 36.43 -26.96
N ALA A 561 8.56 36.92 -25.98
CA ALA A 561 7.22 36.43 -25.68
C ALA A 561 6.25 36.64 -26.86
N LYS A 562 6.25 37.82 -27.46
CA LYS A 562 5.45 38.14 -28.65
C LYS A 562 5.84 37.34 -29.88
N LYS A 563 7.12 37.00 -30.02
CA LYS A 563 7.61 36.14 -31.10
C LYS A 563 7.16 34.68 -30.88
N TYR A 564 7.19 34.23 -29.62
CA TYR A 564 6.79 32.88 -29.24
C TYR A 564 5.27 32.66 -29.39
N LYS A 565 4.45 33.62 -28.90
CA LYS A 565 2.98 33.58 -28.99
C LYS A 565 2.46 35.02 -29.23
N PRO A 566 2.21 35.40 -30.50
CA PRO A 566 1.85 36.79 -30.84
C PRO A 566 0.61 37.34 -30.12
N ASP A 567 -0.39 36.49 -29.89
CA ASP A 567 -1.68 36.87 -29.28
C ASP A 567 -1.70 36.68 -27.75
N ALA A 568 -0.55 36.40 -27.12
CA ALA A 568 -0.49 36.17 -25.67
C ALA A 568 -0.74 37.47 -24.89
N GLU A 569 -1.57 37.38 -23.86
CA GLU A 569 -1.73 38.44 -22.87
C GLU A 569 -0.44 38.54 -22.04
N ILE A 570 0.19 39.72 -22.05
CA ILE A 570 1.39 40.02 -21.27
C ILE A 570 1.06 41.03 -20.19
N LYS A 571 1.08 40.57 -18.91
CA LYS A 571 0.81 41.45 -17.76
C LYS A 571 2.00 42.33 -17.37
N GLY A 572 3.22 41.96 -17.80
CA GLY A 572 4.47 42.68 -17.51
C GLY A 572 5.66 41.77 -17.30
N VAL A 573 6.68 42.30 -16.67
CA VAL A 573 7.90 41.58 -16.27
C VAL A 573 8.09 41.69 -14.76
N GLN A 574 8.16 40.56 -14.12
CA GLN A 574 8.44 40.45 -12.69
C GLN A 574 9.91 40.58 -12.41
N ILE A 575 10.28 41.36 -11.44
CA ILE A 575 11.65 41.58 -10.94
C ILE A 575 11.73 41.04 -9.53
N GLN A 576 12.62 40.07 -9.29
CA GLN A 576 12.81 39.48 -7.98
C GLN A 576 14.31 39.35 -7.64
N PRO A 577 14.70 39.44 -6.36
CA PRO A 577 16.09 39.24 -5.96
C PRO A 577 16.62 37.88 -6.42
N MET A 578 17.86 37.81 -6.90
CA MET A 578 18.49 36.55 -7.26
C MET A 578 19.06 35.88 -6.01
N ILE A 579 18.54 34.70 -5.69
CA ILE A 579 19.08 33.88 -4.60
C ILE A 579 20.19 32.98 -5.19
N LYS A 580 21.42 33.17 -4.72
CA LYS A 580 22.60 32.42 -5.23
C LYS A 580 22.93 31.20 -4.39
N GLU A 581 22.50 31.17 -3.14
CA GLU A 581 22.87 30.14 -2.16
C GLU A 581 21.64 29.31 -1.75
N GLY A 582 21.84 28.01 -1.63
CA GLY A 582 20.81 27.06 -1.21
C GLY A 582 20.67 25.88 -2.15
N ILE A 583 19.83 24.95 -1.76
CA ILE A 583 19.49 23.75 -2.53
C ILE A 583 18.04 23.88 -2.98
N GLU A 584 17.83 23.64 -4.27
CA GLU A 584 16.49 23.61 -4.85
C GLU A 584 15.76 22.32 -4.47
N VAL A 585 14.56 22.46 -3.92
CA VAL A 585 13.64 21.36 -3.71
C VAL A 585 12.28 21.72 -4.34
N ILE A 586 11.48 20.69 -4.57
CA ILE A 586 10.13 20.84 -5.15
C ILE A 586 9.10 20.27 -4.18
N ILE A 587 7.96 20.97 -4.06
CA ILE A 587 6.76 20.51 -3.38
C ILE A 587 5.61 20.63 -4.35
N GLY A 588 5.01 19.49 -4.70
CA GLY A 588 3.85 19.42 -5.60
C GLY A 588 2.62 18.88 -4.88
N VAL A 589 1.44 19.27 -5.36
CA VAL A 589 0.15 18.67 -4.96
C VAL A 589 -0.62 18.30 -6.21
N SER A 590 -1.23 17.13 -6.21
CA SER A 590 -2.14 16.67 -7.24
C SER A 590 -3.31 15.90 -6.64
N LYS A 591 -4.45 15.84 -7.34
CA LYS A 591 -5.66 15.14 -6.88
C LYS A 591 -5.79 13.78 -7.56
N ASP A 592 -5.83 12.71 -6.76
CA ASP A 592 -6.16 11.36 -7.21
C ASP A 592 -7.67 11.09 -7.04
N ILE A 593 -8.23 10.31 -7.97
CA ILE A 593 -9.68 10.05 -8.02
C ILE A 593 -10.18 9.19 -6.86
N GLN A 594 -9.34 8.32 -6.28
CA GLN A 594 -9.71 7.39 -5.20
C GLN A 594 -9.20 7.86 -3.83
N PHE A 595 -8.02 8.50 -3.80
CA PHE A 595 -7.32 8.83 -2.56
C PHE A 595 -7.39 10.32 -2.18
N GLY A 596 -7.89 11.19 -3.09
CA GLY A 596 -7.89 12.63 -2.87
C GLY A 596 -6.52 13.26 -3.14
N HIS A 597 -6.11 14.26 -2.36
CA HIS A 597 -4.90 15.01 -2.66
C HIS A 597 -3.63 14.28 -2.21
N LEU A 598 -2.67 14.20 -3.12
CA LEU A 598 -1.29 13.76 -2.87
C LEU A 598 -0.39 14.98 -2.75
N ILE A 599 0.52 14.94 -1.78
CA ILE A 599 1.66 15.85 -1.69
C ILE A 599 2.93 15.11 -2.11
N MET A 600 3.73 15.76 -2.94
CA MET A 600 5.01 15.28 -3.43
C MET A 600 6.15 16.14 -2.86
N PHE A 601 7.29 15.51 -2.57
CA PHE A 601 8.54 16.16 -2.22
C PHE A 601 9.71 15.53 -2.97
N GLY A 602 10.66 16.36 -3.45
CA GLY A 602 11.89 15.92 -4.08
C GLY A 602 12.95 17.01 -4.18
N LEU A 603 14.17 16.67 -4.63
CA LEU A 603 15.13 17.68 -5.04
C LEU A 603 14.69 18.31 -6.36
N GLY A 604 14.89 19.63 -6.49
CA GLY A 604 14.58 20.40 -7.69
C GLY A 604 15.57 20.21 -8.84
N GLY A 605 15.30 20.92 -9.94
CA GLY A 605 16.13 20.91 -11.13
C GLY A 605 16.18 19.55 -11.83
N ILE A 606 17.31 19.25 -12.44
CA ILE A 606 17.54 18.00 -13.23
C ILE A 606 17.37 16.71 -12.43
N TYR A 607 17.48 16.76 -11.12
CA TYR A 607 17.35 15.59 -10.26
C TYR A 607 15.93 14.99 -10.28
N VAL A 608 14.89 15.81 -10.31
CA VAL A 608 13.50 15.33 -10.42
C VAL A 608 13.22 14.73 -11.78
N GLU A 609 13.67 15.41 -12.85
CA GLU A 609 13.38 15.00 -14.23
C GLU A 609 14.08 13.69 -14.62
N LEU A 610 15.36 13.55 -14.24
CA LEU A 610 16.19 12.40 -14.62
C LEU A 610 16.08 11.23 -13.65
N LEU A 611 16.14 11.50 -12.33
CA LEU A 611 16.23 10.44 -11.31
C LEU A 611 14.88 10.04 -10.76
N LYS A 612 13.83 10.86 -10.93
CA LYS A 612 12.50 10.67 -10.33
C LYS A 612 12.58 10.37 -8.83
N ASP A 613 13.52 11.02 -8.14
CA ASP A 613 13.80 10.82 -6.72
C ASP A 613 12.83 11.69 -5.91
N VAL A 614 11.64 11.17 -5.71
CA VAL A 614 10.51 11.84 -5.08
C VAL A 614 9.81 10.94 -4.10
N SER A 615 9.20 11.52 -3.08
CA SER A 615 8.34 10.85 -2.11
C SER A 615 6.90 11.41 -2.18
N PHE A 616 5.92 10.59 -1.82
CA PHE A 616 4.50 10.96 -1.89
C PHE A 616 3.76 10.59 -0.61
N ARG A 617 2.79 11.42 -0.21
CA ARG A 617 1.81 11.12 0.86
C ARG A 617 0.43 11.65 0.49
N ILE A 618 -0.59 11.06 1.07
CA ILE A 618 -1.97 11.53 0.96
C ILE A 618 -2.22 12.56 2.05
N ILE A 619 -2.83 13.70 1.68
CA ILE A 619 -3.20 14.78 2.59
C ILE A 619 -4.48 14.42 3.37
N PRO A 620 -4.53 14.66 4.71
CA PRO A 620 -3.54 15.36 5.53
C PRO A 620 -2.37 14.50 5.99
N ILE A 621 -1.16 15.08 6.06
CA ILE A 621 0.04 14.41 6.54
C ILE A 621 0.33 14.73 8.01
N THR A 622 0.97 13.79 8.72
CA THR A 622 1.47 13.99 10.07
C THR A 622 2.90 14.58 10.05
N ASP A 623 3.38 15.05 11.20
CA ASP A 623 4.75 15.49 11.39
C ASP A 623 5.79 14.40 11.08
N ILE A 624 5.43 13.14 11.33
CA ILE A 624 6.27 11.98 11.00
C ILE A 624 6.23 11.67 9.51
N ASP A 625 5.05 11.82 8.86
CA ASP A 625 4.96 11.67 7.41
C ASP A 625 5.86 12.68 6.69
N ALA A 626 5.84 13.94 7.10
CA ALA A 626 6.69 14.98 6.52
C ALA A 626 8.20 14.68 6.71
N GLU A 627 8.58 14.17 7.90
CA GLU A 627 9.96 13.74 8.17
C GLU A 627 10.38 12.54 7.34
N ASN A 628 9.50 11.54 7.17
CA ASN A 628 9.75 10.38 6.34
C ASN A 628 9.89 10.78 4.87
N MET A 629 9.01 11.62 4.32
CA MET A 629 9.11 12.13 2.95
C MET A 629 10.48 12.71 2.65
N ILE A 630 11.04 13.50 3.57
CA ILE A 630 12.36 14.11 3.40
C ILE A 630 13.47 13.05 3.45
N ASN A 631 13.35 12.05 4.31
CA ASN A 631 14.37 11.03 4.49
C ASN A 631 14.34 9.90 3.45
N GLU A 632 13.24 9.69 2.76
CA GLU A 632 13.06 8.63 1.75
C GLU A 632 13.71 8.93 0.41
N ILE A 633 13.90 10.21 0.06
CA ILE A 633 14.60 10.54 -1.18
C ILE A 633 16.06 10.10 -1.08
N LYS A 634 16.57 9.45 -2.14
CA LYS A 634 17.95 8.92 -2.20
C LYS A 634 18.99 10.03 -2.01
N THR A 635 18.65 11.21 -2.50
CA THR A 635 19.49 12.41 -2.48
C THR A 635 19.46 13.18 -1.16
N VAL A 636 18.76 12.71 -0.12
CA VAL A 636 18.66 13.37 1.19
C VAL A 636 20.02 13.71 1.84
N LYS A 637 21.07 12.95 1.50
CA LYS A 637 22.44 13.22 1.96
C LYS A 637 22.93 14.61 1.59
N ILE A 638 22.48 15.17 0.46
CA ILE A 638 22.79 16.53 0.01
C ILE A 638 22.22 17.56 1.01
N LEU A 639 20.97 17.36 1.45
CA LEU A 639 20.32 18.22 2.46
C LEU A 639 20.95 18.10 3.85
N LYS A 640 21.47 16.92 4.20
CA LYS A 640 22.13 16.64 5.50
C LYS A 640 23.59 17.13 5.56
N GLY A 641 24.12 17.64 4.45
CA GLY A 641 25.52 18.02 4.31
C GLY A 641 26.34 16.86 3.75
N PHE A 642 26.90 17.06 2.56
CA PHE A 642 27.73 16.06 1.89
C PHE A 642 29.06 16.67 1.47
N ARG A 643 30.18 16.08 1.89
CA ARG A 643 31.54 16.62 1.69
C ARG A 643 31.65 18.03 2.29
N ASN A 644 31.95 19.05 1.49
CA ASN A 644 32.09 20.45 1.92
C ASN A 644 30.78 21.25 1.84
N MET A 645 29.64 20.59 1.56
CA MET A 645 28.35 21.29 1.52
C MET A 645 27.80 21.44 2.93
N PRO A 646 27.28 22.63 3.31
CA PRO A 646 26.69 22.85 4.61
C PRO A 646 25.38 22.05 4.78
N LYS A 647 24.99 21.85 6.03
CA LYS A 647 23.72 21.24 6.38
C LYS A 647 22.59 22.25 6.16
N MET A 648 21.57 21.85 5.41
CA MET A 648 20.38 22.67 5.16
C MET A 648 19.34 22.58 6.30
N ASP A 649 18.46 23.56 6.36
CA ASP A 649 17.37 23.60 7.37
C ASP A 649 16.22 22.65 6.99
N ILE A 650 16.40 21.37 7.33
CA ILE A 650 15.39 20.32 7.10
C ILE A 650 14.08 20.61 7.86
N ASN A 651 14.15 21.29 9.01
CA ASN A 651 12.96 21.64 9.78
C ASN A 651 12.07 22.65 9.04
N SER A 652 12.67 23.59 8.30
CA SER A 652 11.91 24.54 7.49
C SER A 652 11.21 23.86 6.31
N ILE A 653 11.80 22.79 5.71
CA ILE A 653 11.13 21.96 4.69
C ILE A 653 9.94 21.24 5.34
N LYS A 654 10.16 20.58 6.49
CA LYS A 654 9.12 19.87 7.22
C LYS A 654 7.92 20.78 7.54
N GLU A 655 8.20 21.98 8.05
CA GLU A 655 7.16 22.97 8.35
C GLU A 655 6.39 23.40 7.08
N THR A 656 7.10 23.62 5.96
CA THR A 656 6.47 23.98 4.69
C THR A 656 5.55 22.87 4.19
N LEU A 657 5.98 21.61 4.22
CA LEU A 657 5.15 20.45 3.86
C LEU A 657 3.86 20.37 4.69
N LEU A 658 3.97 20.59 6.01
CA LEU A 658 2.81 20.58 6.91
C LEU A 658 1.86 21.75 6.66
N LYS A 659 2.37 22.94 6.38
CA LYS A 659 1.56 24.11 6.02
C LYS A 659 0.85 23.93 4.67
N VAL A 660 1.53 23.35 3.68
CA VAL A 660 0.93 22.98 2.39
C VAL A 660 -0.18 21.94 2.59
N SER A 661 0.07 20.93 3.41
CA SER A 661 -0.95 19.93 3.74
C SER A 661 -2.16 20.55 4.42
N GLN A 662 -1.97 21.52 5.32
CA GLN A 662 -3.06 22.25 5.95
C GLN A 662 -3.82 23.10 4.93
N LEU A 663 -3.14 23.86 4.07
CA LEU A 663 -3.74 24.70 3.03
C LEU A 663 -4.68 23.88 2.14
N VAL A 664 -4.22 22.74 1.64
CA VAL A 664 -5.01 21.86 0.76
C VAL A 664 -6.14 21.16 1.53
N SER A 665 -5.95 20.87 2.81
CA SER A 665 -7.03 20.32 3.67
C SER A 665 -8.14 21.34 3.93
N ASP A 666 -7.77 22.60 4.15
CA ASP A 666 -8.72 23.71 4.38
C ASP A 666 -9.44 24.10 3.07
N PHE A 667 -8.77 23.94 1.92
CA PHE A 667 -9.30 24.27 0.60
C PHE A 667 -9.21 23.10 -0.40
N PRO A 668 -10.10 22.10 -0.29
CA PRO A 668 -10.07 20.91 -1.19
C PRO A 668 -10.38 21.22 -2.67
N ILE A 669 -10.76 22.45 -2.98
CA ILE A 669 -10.95 22.97 -4.34
C ILE A 669 -9.63 23.17 -5.10
N ILE A 670 -8.49 23.20 -4.40
CA ILE A 670 -7.16 23.20 -5.00
C ILE A 670 -6.95 21.84 -5.67
N LYS A 671 -6.96 21.81 -7.00
CA LYS A 671 -6.76 20.60 -7.79
C LYS A 671 -5.30 20.22 -7.90
N GLU A 672 -4.46 21.21 -8.14
CA GLU A 672 -3.00 21.06 -8.26
C GLU A 672 -2.28 22.28 -7.69
N MET A 673 -1.08 22.07 -7.20
CA MET A 673 -0.17 23.14 -6.76
C MET A 673 1.26 22.68 -7.00
N ASP A 674 2.11 23.64 -7.38
CA ASP A 674 3.54 23.41 -7.57
C ASP A 674 4.34 24.57 -6.96
N ILE A 675 5.28 24.26 -6.06
CA ILE A 675 6.31 25.17 -5.56
C ILE A 675 7.63 24.72 -6.16
N ASN A 676 8.10 25.38 -7.19
CA ASN A 676 9.26 24.95 -7.97
C ASN A 676 10.06 26.11 -8.55
N PRO A 677 11.20 26.48 -7.91
CA PRO A 677 11.80 25.83 -6.75
C PRO A 677 11.37 26.44 -5.39
N LEU A 678 11.49 25.63 -4.35
CA LEU A 678 11.66 26.07 -2.97
C LEU A 678 13.16 26.02 -2.67
N ILE A 679 13.80 27.17 -2.39
CA ILE A 679 15.22 27.23 -2.05
C ILE A 679 15.39 27.01 -0.55
N VAL A 680 16.16 25.98 -0.19
CA VAL A 680 16.48 25.64 1.18
C VAL A 680 17.89 26.13 1.50
N ARG A 681 18.05 26.87 2.59
CA ARG A 681 19.31 27.42 3.06
C ARG A 681 19.72 26.79 4.40
N GLU A 682 20.85 27.18 4.95
CA GLU A 682 21.28 26.76 6.29
C GLU A 682 20.28 27.22 7.37
N LYS A 683 19.56 28.32 7.11
CA LYS A 683 18.47 28.83 7.95
C LYS A 683 17.28 29.21 7.06
N GLY A 684 16.18 28.47 7.25
CA GLY A 684 14.92 28.70 6.55
C GLY A 684 14.90 28.22 5.09
N CYS A 685 13.72 28.29 4.51
CA CYS A 685 13.47 28.08 3.09
C CYS A 685 12.63 29.22 2.52
N ILE A 686 12.65 29.37 1.18
CA ILE A 686 11.93 30.44 0.49
C ILE A 686 11.36 29.93 -0.84
N ALA A 687 10.05 30.10 -1.04
CA ALA A 687 9.41 29.75 -2.31
C ALA A 687 9.68 30.83 -3.36
N ILE A 688 10.16 30.38 -4.51
CA ILE A 688 10.61 31.25 -5.60
C ILE A 688 9.57 31.34 -6.73
N ASP A 689 9.01 30.20 -7.12
CA ASP A 689 7.99 30.12 -8.16
C ASP A 689 6.85 29.22 -7.69
N VAL A 690 5.62 29.65 -7.95
CA VAL A 690 4.43 29.00 -7.42
C VAL A 690 3.32 29.00 -8.47
N ARG A 691 2.61 27.89 -8.57
CA ARG A 691 1.44 27.75 -9.43
C ARG A 691 0.33 27.03 -8.68
N PHE A 692 -0.90 27.46 -8.89
CA PHE A 692 -2.10 26.76 -8.42
C PHE A 692 -3.06 26.49 -9.58
N GLY A 693 -3.72 25.34 -9.53
CA GLY A 693 -4.89 25.02 -10.32
C GLY A 693 -6.07 24.70 -9.40
N PHE A 694 -7.24 25.24 -9.74
CA PHE A 694 -8.48 25.07 -8.99
C PHE A 694 -9.50 24.28 -9.81
N GLU A 695 -10.39 23.58 -9.12
CA GLU A 695 -11.53 22.88 -9.72
C GLU A 695 -12.80 23.51 -9.14
N PHE A 696 -13.37 24.48 -9.90
CA PHE A 696 -14.64 25.12 -9.55
C PHE A 696 -15.79 24.28 -10.12
N ASN A 697 -16.52 23.56 -9.27
CA ASN A 697 -17.72 22.79 -9.64
C ASN A 697 -18.91 23.74 -9.87
#